data_d93ed35f7ef9e383d5513cd4215ece43
#
_entry.id   d93ed35f7ef9e383d5513cd4215ece43
#
_cell.length_a   1.000
_cell.length_b   1.000
_cell.length_c   1.000
_cell.angle_alpha   90.00
_cell.angle_beta   90.00
_cell.angle_gamma   90.00
#
_symmetry.space_group_name_H-M   'P 1'
#
loop_
_entity.id
_entity.type
_entity.pdbx_description
1 polymer ?
#
loop_
_entity_poly.entity_id
_entity_poly.type
_entity_poly.pdbx_seq_one_letter_code
_entity_poly.pdbx_strand_id
1 'polypeptide(L)'
;MTKQDSNTIKGIAILCMIFYHLFHIPEIWNAFSLSGMLFSTNIVIFLAELCHICVPLFCFITGYGLSIVCKNENLKINYNFALARYFRLVSDMMLIFCFVLFINSFFYTEYTAEAVWEGGLIQRIFSAAANIFGVAGVLDIPWFAGPWWYCELAVIWIFVTPLMRTIVEKIGPIAAASLSVFFPFVIGGNVIEDTVWRYFAIWMMGIIFAEFEVFRKIRNYLKEKSGMRLLDFLFLILFIAAISIVLEKKITTITYLSETVIAICVILLTVIYGRYLGILRKVCIFLGQHSKYMWLLHFFVYAVWFRNWIYALKNIWIIFLLTVAITLLLSVILYRIKHCWTAKIWLFNTNRKCIIWAAFFVIVCYLIMVFSSNMVYLTNDDGGIQNLLAGYSTGEPDAAHRFINIIIGCFISFFYKIMPGIQWWYVYSQFLVMIGLFLLHFSFFKISFRKSFPGKYLLLLLGILDFGFIMYNIANISFTVVPGILGTGCVAIIFCLEDVKTIWKRRVIITGVFVLYILLLAHRRDSGLALLCYIMLAFLYYCIEEGQKIKKILVKFGVIALSYLSATAIVIGINNAVQNYIDGEDFVEYYYARSAFMDYPHDTFDENPQMYEAKGWDKDTYLLVSNWCFMDEDVTTENFEYFSDNSIYASQSKIQIVKDVINDASCRPILLLYGISFLVLFVVLRIKYQWKVCLFFIFNNCGTLILLLYQLLQGRMMYRSIVIVLLPAFIINWILIIKSKKTSQNTKRMVKIGIFAMILLCIIPVFEHIFDGEYQRTVSEARKREQCVNDYLMDHEDCFFIRQVGLINSIDPWKIYIEEKPSNMIAFGDSTWYSHDYYEKLEKYGISDLNGEVFKRDDVYFLSLTNVLDFNYYDNGEDIFGAFYRKLKENYGAIGFVQEDRIGENVYVYHFIFQENKERYPYYLDINNGIVYQMH
;
A
#
# COMPACT_ATOMS: atom_id res chain seq x y z
N MET A 1 23.80 39.45 -2.90
CA MET A 1 23.05 38.59 -1.97
C MET A 1 23.94 37.41 -1.55
N THR A 2 23.99 37.07 -0.29
CA THR A 2 24.74 35.90 0.21
C THR A 2 23.89 34.61 0.10
N LYS A 3 24.53 33.44 0.21
CA LYS A 3 23.80 32.18 0.26
C LYS A 3 22.85 32.08 1.47
N GLN A 4 23.23 32.71 2.59
CA GLN A 4 22.35 32.78 3.77
C GLN A 4 21.14 33.67 3.51
N ASP A 5 21.31 34.82 2.86
CA ASP A 5 20.19 35.71 2.50
C ASP A 5 19.21 34.96 1.56
N SER A 6 19.72 34.30 0.53
CA SER A 6 18.90 33.48 -0.39
C SER A 6 18.12 32.40 0.37
N ASN A 7 18.74 31.69 1.32
CA ASN A 7 18.04 30.69 2.10
C ASN A 7 17.02 31.32 3.06
N THR A 8 17.30 32.52 3.62
CA THR A 8 16.32 33.23 4.45
C THR A 8 15.07 33.57 3.64
N ILE A 9 15.24 34.12 2.40
CA ILE A 9 14.13 34.45 1.53
C ILE A 9 13.33 33.18 1.14
N LYS A 10 14.01 32.08 0.82
CA LYS A 10 13.35 30.78 0.55
C LYS A 10 12.57 30.26 1.75
N GLY A 11 13.09 30.47 2.98
CA GLY A 11 12.39 30.11 4.20
C GLY A 11 11.14 30.95 4.44
N ILE A 12 11.19 32.27 4.15
CA ILE A 12 10.01 33.12 4.17
C ILE A 12 9.01 32.67 3.10
N ALA A 13 9.46 32.42 1.89
CA ALA A 13 8.61 32.02 0.76
C ALA A 13 7.89 30.69 1.03
N ILE A 14 8.57 29.69 1.64
CA ILE A 14 7.94 28.40 1.95
C ILE A 14 6.89 28.51 3.05
N LEU A 15 7.11 29.37 4.05
CA LEU A 15 6.11 29.66 5.08
C LEU A 15 4.87 30.33 4.49
N CYS A 16 5.08 31.36 3.65
CA CYS A 16 3.98 32.01 2.92
C CYS A 16 3.21 31.00 2.06
N MET A 17 3.90 30.12 1.34
CA MET A 17 3.26 29.15 0.48
C MET A 17 2.38 28.17 1.26
N ILE A 18 2.87 27.61 2.38
CA ILE A 18 2.08 26.70 3.21
C ILE A 18 0.86 27.44 3.79
N PHE A 19 1.03 28.69 4.27
CA PHE A 19 -0.08 29.49 4.81
C PHE A 19 -1.12 29.79 3.73
N TYR A 20 -0.70 30.17 2.52
CA TYR A 20 -1.57 30.40 1.38
C TYR A 20 -2.43 29.17 1.08
N HIS A 21 -1.81 28.01 0.86
CA HIS A 21 -2.54 26.81 0.48
C HIS A 21 -3.43 26.24 1.61
N LEU A 22 -3.13 26.50 2.88
CA LEU A 22 -4.00 26.09 3.98
C LEU A 22 -5.29 26.90 4.09
N PHE A 23 -5.25 28.20 3.78
CA PHE A 23 -6.34 29.11 4.15
C PHE A 23 -6.91 29.95 3.00
N HIS A 24 -6.35 29.85 1.78
CA HIS A 24 -6.84 30.61 0.64
C HIS A 24 -8.20 30.12 0.13
N ILE A 25 -8.47 28.81 0.19
CA ILE A 25 -9.71 28.20 -0.32
C ILE A 25 -10.63 27.84 0.85
N PRO A 26 -11.71 28.65 1.12
CA PRO A 26 -12.59 28.38 2.26
C PRO A 26 -13.27 27.02 2.22
N GLU A 27 -13.58 26.48 1.05
CA GLU A 27 -14.25 25.22 0.83
C GLU A 27 -13.49 24.03 1.43
N ILE A 28 -12.17 24.16 1.57
CA ILE A 28 -11.33 23.09 2.14
C ILE A 28 -11.52 22.95 3.65
N TRP A 29 -11.80 24.06 4.36
CA TRP A 29 -11.81 24.12 5.83
C TRP A 29 -13.12 24.61 6.47
N ASN A 30 -14.11 25.10 5.71
CA ASN A 30 -15.39 25.58 6.26
C ASN A 30 -16.12 24.50 7.06
N ALA A 31 -16.04 23.24 6.64
CA ALA A 31 -16.64 22.12 7.34
C ALA A 31 -16.09 21.91 8.77
N PHE A 32 -14.92 22.45 9.10
CA PHE A 32 -14.23 22.20 10.38
C PHE A 32 -14.43 23.29 11.45
N SER A 33 -15.23 24.35 11.21
CA SER A 33 -15.54 25.41 12.18
C SER A 33 -14.27 25.96 12.88
N LEU A 34 -13.34 26.54 12.14
CA LEU A 34 -12.05 26.99 12.66
C LEU A 34 -12.19 27.96 13.82
N SER A 35 -11.45 27.74 14.89
CA SER A 35 -11.34 28.56 16.10
C SER A 35 -9.94 29.15 16.31
N GLY A 36 -9.78 30.00 17.32
CA GLY A 36 -8.47 30.61 17.62
C GLY A 36 -8.08 31.72 16.65
N MET A 37 -9.05 32.26 15.92
CA MET A 37 -8.84 33.43 15.09
C MET A 37 -8.64 34.67 15.99
N LEU A 38 -7.43 35.18 16.05
CA LEU A 38 -7.18 36.54 16.56
C LEU A 38 -7.82 37.61 15.66
N PHE A 39 -8.28 37.24 14.46
CA PHE A 39 -8.83 38.06 13.41
C PHE A 39 -10.08 37.40 12.79
N SER A 40 -10.92 38.20 12.15
CA SER A 40 -12.07 37.68 11.39
C SER A 40 -11.64 36.78 10.23
N THR A 41 -12.51 35.88 9.78
CA THR A 41 -12.29 34.98 8.64
C THR A 41 -11.77 35.72 7.40
N ASN A 42 -12.32 36.89 7.11
CA ASN A 42 -11.92 37.73 5.96
C ASN A 42 -10.47 38.20 6.07
N ILE A 43 -9.98 38.49 7.28
CA ILE A 43 -8.58 38.88 7.47
C ILE A 43 -7.63 37.69 7.27
N VAL A 44 -8.03 36.49 7.69
CA VAL A 44 -7.23 35.28 7.46
C VAL A 44 -7.10 34.96 5.99
N ILE A 45 -8.21 35.05 5.23
CA ILE A 45 -8.20 34.88 3.76
C ILE A 45 -7.33 35.93 3.11
N PHE A 46 -7.48 37.20 3.52
CA PHE A 46 -6.66 38.29 3.01
C PHE A 46 -5.15 38.07 3.29
N LEU A 47 -4.78 37.63 4.49
CA LEU A 47 -3.39 37.28 4.81
C LEU A 47 -2.90 36.08 3.99
N ALA A 48 -3.76 35.10 3.73
CA ALA A 48 -3.43 33.99 2.86
C ALA A 48 -3.17 34.45 1.42
N GLU A 49 -4.01 35.34 0.89
CA GLU A 49 -3.81 35.93 -0.43
C GLU A 49 -2.51 36.74 -0.51
N LEU A 50 -2.19 37.53 0.50
CA LEU A 50 -0.89 38.23 0.56
C LEU A 50 0.29 37.25 0.53
N CYS A 51 0.11 36.04 1.10
CA CYS A 51 1.12 34.99 1.09
C CYS A 51 1.35 34.37 -0.31
N HIS A 52 0.52 34.66 -1.32
CA HIS A 52 0.76 34.28 -2.73
C HIS A 52 2.07 34.84 -3.30
N ILE A 53 2.63 35.86 -2.68
CA ILE A 53 3.98 36.42 -2.97
C ILE A 53 5.09 35.34 -2.94
N CYS A 54 4.82 34.14 -2.43
CA CYS A 54 5.79 33.04 -2.42
C CYS A 54 6.32 32.70 -3.82
N VAL A 55 5.46 32.71 -4.85
CA VAL A 55 5.87 32.42 -6.25
C VAL A 55 6.80 33.47 -6.82
N PRO A 56 6.47 34.79 -6.77
CA PRO A 56 7.39 35.85 -7.13
C PRO A 56 8.75 35.77 -6.43
N LEU A 57 8.78 35.46 -5.11
CA LEU A 57 10.04 35.32 -4.36
C LEU A 57 10.89 34.17 -4.91
N PHE A 58 10.30 33.02 -5.24
CA PHE A 58 11.01 31.90 -5.85
C PHE A 58 11.49 32.20 -7.26
N CYS A 59 10.70 32.93 -8.09
CA CYS A 59 11.08 33.33 -9.42
C CYS A 59 12.29 34.27 -9.42
N PHE A 60 12.30 35.28 -8.53
CA PHE A 60 13.46 36.18 -8.38
C PHE A 60 14.72 35.42 -8.00
N ILE A 61 14.61 34.52 -6.96
CA ILE A 61 15.78 33.77 -6.49
C ILE A 61 16.29 32.82 -7.57
N THR A 62 15.40 32.27 -8.40
CA THR A 62 15.78 31.42 -9.52
C THR A 62 16.55 32.20 -10.57
N GLY A 63 16.04 33.34 -11.03
CA GLY A 63 16.73 34.25 -11.96
C GLY A 63 18.08 34.71 -11.42
N TYR A 64 18.11 35.21 -10.18
CA TYR A 64 19.34 35.66 -9.52
C TYR A 64 20.38 34.53 -9.36
N GLY A 65 19.94 33.38 -8.87
CA GLY A 65 20.84 32.25 -8.59
C GLY A 65 21.43 31.60 -9.83
N LEU A 66 20.63 31.43 -10.89
CA LEU A 66 21.09 30.91 -12.17
C LEU A 66 22.06 31.89 -12.84
N SER A 67 21.77 33.19 -12.82
CA SER A 67 22.65 34.22 -13.37
C SER A 67 24.02 34.28 -12.66
N ILE A 68 24.06 34.24 -11.34
CA ILE A 68 25.32 34.20 -10.56
C ILE A 68 26.17 33.00 -10.92
N VAL A 69 25.59 31.82 -11.06
CA VAL A 69 26.34 30.62 -11.42
C VAL A 69 26.88 30.71 -12.85
N CYS A 70 26.07 31.18 -13.81
CA CYS A 70 26.53 31.40 -15.17
C CYS A 70 27.68 32.43 -15.24
N LYS A 71 27.64 33.51 -14.42
CA LYS A 71 28.68 34.53 -14.33
C LYS A 71 30.00 33.97 -13.78
N ASN A 72 29.94 33.18 -12.70
CA ASN A 72 31.12 32.63 -12.04
C ASN A 72 31.85 31.59 -12.89
N GLU A 73 31.16 30.88 -13.74
CA GLU A 73 31.73 29.84 -14.60
C GLU A 73 32.18 30.39 -15.98
N ASN A 74 32.11 31.69 -16.21
CA ASN A 74 32.42 32.38 -17.49
C ASN A 74 31.70 31.74 -18.71
N LEU A 75 30.50 31.15 -18.46
CA LEU A 75 29.74 30.49 -19.49
C LEU A 75 29.06 31.51 -20.39
N LYS A 76 29.56 31.65 -21.60
CA LYS A 76 28.74 32.12 -22.74
C LYS A 76 27.69 31.02 -22.94
N ILE A 77 26.60 31.27 -23.66
CA ILE A 77 25.44 30.36 -23.82
C ILE A 77 25.88 28.90 -23.79
N ASN A 78 25.77 28.25 -22.62
CA ASN A 78 26.21 26.85 -22.44
C ASN A 78 25.03 25.99 -21.91
N TYR A 79 24.41 25.30 -22.83
CA TYR A 79 23.27 24.43 -22.53
C TYR A 79 23.63 23.20 -21.67
N ASN A 80 24.90 22.79 -21.58
CA ASN A 80 25.32 21.70 -20.68
C ASN A 80 25.06 22.03 -19.21
N PHE A 81 25.21 23.34 -18.85
CA PHE A 81 24.84 23.82 -17.52
C PHE A 81 23.34 23.70 -17.27
N ALA A 82 22.52 24.17 -18.23
CA ALA A 82 21.06 24.08 -18.16
C ALA A 82 20.60 22.62 -18.06
N LEU A 83 21.14 21.73 -18.88
CA LEU A 83 20.86 20.30 -18.83
C LEU A 83 21.24 19.68 -17.46
N ALA A 84 22.41 19.99 -16.93
CA ALA A 84 22.83 19.48 -15.62
C ALA A 84 21.91 19.95 -14.47
N ARG A 85 21.36 21.16 -14.56
CA ARG A 85 20.38 21.71 -13.61
C ARG A 85 19.03 21.06 -13.78
N TYR A 86 18.60 20.88 -15.00
CA TYR A 86 17.36 20.22 -15.34
C TYR A 86 17.32 18.77 -14.85
N PHE A 87 18.33 17.95 -15.17
CA PHE A 87 18.41 16.57 -14.70
C PHE A 87 18.48 16.47 -13.18
N ARG A 88 19.02 17.47 -12.50
CA ARG A 88 18.99 17.54 -11.03
C ARG A 88 17.55 17.78 -10.51
N LEU A 89 16.78 18.64 -11.19
CA LEU A 89 15.37 18.87 -10.88
C LEU A 89 14.55 17.59 -11.13
N VAL A 90 14.69 16.98 -12.31
CA VAL A 90 14.03 15.71 -12.68
C VAL A 90 14.32 14.60 -11.66
N SER A 91 15.58 14.47 -11.23
CA SER A 91 15.97 13.48 -10.20
C SER A 91 15.32 13.75 -8.83
N ASP A 92 15.05 15.02 -8.49
CA ASP A 92 14.34 15.37 -7.26
C ASP A 92 12.84 15.08 -7.41
N MET A 93 12.25 15.43 -8.56
CA MET A 93 10.86 15.13 -8.89
C MET A 93 10.60 13.63 -8.87
N MET A 94 11.45 12.84 -9.53
CA MET A 94 11.34 11.38 -9.54
C MET A 94 11.36 10.79 -8.12
N LEU A 95 12.28 11.25 -7.26
CA LEU A 95 12.35 10.76 -5.88
C LEU A 95 11.05 11.03 -5.11
N ILE A 96 10.53 12.25 -5.22
CA ILE A 96 9.31 12.64 -4.51
C ILE A 96 8.09 11.97 -5.10
N PHE A 97 7.98 11.92 -6.43
CA PHE A 97 6.90 11.24 -7.11
C PHE A 97 6.80 9.77 -6.69
N CYS A 98 7.92 9.04 -6.73
CA CYS A 98 7.96 7.65 -6.27
C CYS A 98 7.62 7.52 -4.78
N PHE A 99 8.08 8.43 -3.94
CA PHE A 99 7.77 8.43 -2.51
C PHE A 99 6.29 8.67 -2.24
N VAL A 100 5.70 9.68 -2.88
CA VAL A 100 4.28 10.01 -2.73
C VAL A 100 3.41 8.88 -3.28
N LEU A 101 3.71 8.39 -4.46
CA LEU A 101 2.96 7.29 -5.06
C LEU A 101 3.00 6.04 -4.18
N PHE A 102 4.16 5.74 -3.59
CA PHE A 102 4.32 4.65 -2.63
C PHE A 102 3.42 4.82 -1.40
N ILE A 103 3.36 6.02 -0.80
CA ILE A 103 2.48 6.28 0.34
C ILE A 103 1.01 6.19 -0.06
N ASN A 104 0.64 6.81 -1.19
CA ASN A 104 -0.75 6.86 -1.63
C ASN A 104 -1.30 5.47 -1.98
N SER A 105 -0.47 4.58 -2.51
CA SER A 105 -0.88 3.20 -2.80
C SER A 105 -1.28 2.38 -1.58
N PHE A 106 -0.90 2.80 -0.37
CA PHE A 106 -1.24 2.11 0.88
C PHE A 106 -2.35 2.80 1.68
N PHE A 107 -2.47 4.12 1.55
CA PHE A 107 -3.28 4.90 2.48
C PHE A 107 -4.34 5.77 1.79
N TYR A 108 -4.17 6.07 0.49
CA TYR A 108 -4.99 7.10 -0.18
C TYR A 108 -5.22 6.74 -1.64
N THR A 109 -6.09 5.77 -1.89
CA THR A 109 -6.34 5.23 -3.24
C THR A 109 -6.93 6.23 -4.22
N GLU A 110 -7.62 7.25 -3.74
CA GLU A 110 -8.13 8.36 -4.56
C GLU A 110 -7.03 9.17 -5.25
N TYR A 111 -5.78 9.08 -4.77
CA TYR A 111 -4.62 9.78 -5.30
C TYR A 111 -3.54 8.83 -5.82
N THR A 112 -3.95 7.71 -6.39
CA THR A 112 -3.06 6.80 -7.13
C THR A 112 -2.93 7.22 -8.59
N ALA A 113 -2.01 6.61 -9.32
CA ALA A 113 -1.87 6.85 -10.75
C ALA A 113 -3.14 6.50 -11.54
N GLU A 114 -3.90 5.54 -11.07
CA GLU A 114 -5.15 5.08 -11.64
C GLU A 114 -6.30 6.06 -11.41
N ALA A 115 -6.38 6.62 -10.22
CA ALA A 115 -7.40 7.59 -9.87
C ALA A 115 -7.18 8.97 -10.51
N VAL A 116 -5.90 9.38 -10.68
CA VAL A 116 -5.54 10.70 -11.22
C VAL A 116 -5.50 10.72 -12.75
N TRP A 117 -5.13 9.60 -13.38
CA TRP A 117 -4.99 9.52 -14.84
C TRP A 117 -5.80 8.36 -15.42
N GLU A 118 -6.76 8.69 -16.20
CA GLU A 118 -7.54 7.73 -16.98
C GLU A 118 -6.70 7.00 -18.03
N GLY A 119 -7.14 5.79 -18.44
CA GLY A 119 -6.52 5.04 -19.51
C GLY A 119 -5.63 3.88 -19.08
N GLY A 120 -5.02 3.21 -20.05
CA GLY A 120 -4.21 2.02 -19.84
C GLY A 120 -2.81 2.32 -19.26
N LEU A 121 -2.08 1.27 -18.93
CA LEU A 121 -0.74 1.33 -18.33
C LEU A 121 0.24 2.26 -19.08
N ILE A 122 0.27 2.19 -20.41
CA ILE A 122 1.18 3.02 -21.22
C ILE A 122 0.87 4.50 -21.07
N GLN A 123 -0.40 4.87 -21.04
CA GLN A 123 -0.85 6.25 -20.88
C GLN A 123 -0.52 6.78 -19.48
N ARG A 124 -0.73 5.98 -18.42
CA ARG A 124 -0.35 6.32 -17.05
C ARG A 124 1.16 6.51 -16.89
N ILE A 125 1.97 5.64 -17.49
CA ILE A 125 3.44 5.79 -17.51
C ILE A 125 3.85 7.08 -18.22
N PHE A 126 3.21 7.41 -19.36
CA PHE A 126 3.47 8.64 -20.10
C PHE A 126 3.10 9.88 -19.26
N SER A 127 1.94 9.86 -18.59
CA SER A 127 1.50 10.95 -17.70
C SER A 127 2.44 11.12 -16.50
N ALA A 128 2.88 10.02 -15.90
CA ALA A 128 3.87 10.04 -14.83
C ALA A 128 5.21 10.62 -15.30
N ALA A 129 5.68 10.21 -16.47
CA ALA A 129 6.89 10.74 -17.07
C ALA A 129 6.76 12.25 -17.35
N ALA A 130 5.65 12.71 -17.92
CA ALA A 130 5.40 14.13 -18.17
C ALA A 130 5.46 14.97 -16.88
N ASN A 131 4.88 14.47 -15.79
CA ASN A 131 4.94 15.06 -14.45
C ASN A 131 6.38 15.10 -13.90
N ILE A 132 7.10 13.97 -13.97
CA ILE A 132 8.49 13.87 -13.48
C ILE A 132 9.43 14.78 -14.27
N PHE A 133 9.23 14.90 -15.57
CA PHE A 133 10.02 15.78 -16.45
C PHE A 133 9.58 17.25 -16.37
N GLY A 134 8.50 17.57 -15.66
CA GLY A 134 8.02 18.92 -15.44
C GLY A 134 7.45 19.56 -16.70
N VAL A 135 6.81 18.79 -17.58
CA VAL A 135 6.25 19.22 -18.85
C VAL A 135 4.76 18.84 -19.00
N ALA A 136 4.12 18.46 -17.91
CA ALA A 136 2.73 18.01 -17.94
C ALA A 136 1.77 19.07 -18.46
N GLY A 137 1.92 20.34 -18.05
CA GLY A 137 1.07 21.44 -18.54
C GLY A 137 1.26 21.72 -20.03
N VAL A 138 2.48 21.64 -20.57
CA VAL A 138 2.75 21.79 -22.02
C VAL A 138 2.06 20.69 -22.86
N LEU A 139 1.89 19.50 -22.27
CA LEU A 139 1.29 18.34 -22.92
C LEU A 139 -0.21 18.18 -22.61
N ASP A 140 -0.80 19.15 -21.92
CA ASP A 140 -2.20 19.13 -21.47
C ASP A 140 -2.55 17.89 -20.64
N ILE A 141 -1.59 17.48 -19.79
CA ILE A 141 -1.72 16.34 -18.88
C ILE A 141 -1.97 16.87 -17.47
N PRO A 142 -2.97 16.37 -16.72
CA PRO A 142 -3.21 16.77 -15.35
C PRO A 142 -1.97 16.58 -14.44
N TRP A 143 -1.70 17.61 -13.62
CA TRP A 143 -0.66 17.50 -12.60
C TRP A 143 -1.08 16.55 -11.50
N PHE A 144 -0.17 15.68 -11.07
CA PHE A 144 -0.39 14.75 -9.95
C PHE A 144 -0.65 15.49 -8.62
N ALA A 145 -0.13 16.70 -8.49
CA ALA A 145 -0.45 17.63 -7.42
C ALA A 145 -0.54 19.03 -7.98
N GLY A 146 -1.61 19.77 -7.66
CA GLY A 146 -1.83 21.13 -8.17
C GLY A 146 -0.60 22.03 -8.07
N PRO A 147 0.08 22.15 -6.92
CA PRO A 147 1.26 23.02 -6.78
C PRO A 147 2.48 22.65 -7.63
N TRP A 148 2.47 21.52 -8.33
CA TRP A 148 3.60 21.09 -9.18
C TRP A 148 3.68 21.85 -10.52
N TRP A 149 2.65 22.62 -10.90
CA TRP A 149 2.69 23.48 -12.08
C TRP A 149 3.94 24.40 -12.13
N TYR A 150 4.45 24.80 -10.97
CA TYR A 150 5.68 25.60 -10.88
C TYR A 150 6.94 24.87 -11.40
N CYS A 151 6.91 23.51 -11.53
CA CYS A 151 8.01 22.77 -12.15
C CYS A 151 8.23 23.19 -13.60
N GLU A 152 7.15 23.35 -14.36
CA GLU A 152 7.21 23.79 -15.75
C GLU A 152 7.86 25.17 -15.86
N LEU A 153 7.43 26.09 -15.01
CA LEU A 153 8.01 27.44 -14.94
C LEU A 153 9.50 27.37 -14.62
N ALA A 154 9.90 26.54 -13.67
CA ALA A 154 11.31 26.34 -13.31
C ALA A 154 12.13 25.75 -14.46
N VAL A 155 11.57 24.82 -15.23
CA VAL A 155 12.21 24.25 -16.44
C VAL A 155 12.44 25.35 -17.48
N ILE A 156 11.43 26.16 -17.80
CA ILE A 156 11.55 27.27 -18.73
C ILE A 156 12.66 28.23 -18.28
N TRP A 157 12.67 28.64 -17.00
CA TRP A 157 13.69 29.57 -16.47
C TRP A 157 15.09 28.96 -16.54
N ILE A 158 15.28 27.65 -16.34
CA ILE A 158 16.59 27.00 -16.45
C ILE A 158 17.16 27.16 -17.88
N PHE A 159 16.33 26.96 -18.91
CA PHE A 159 16.80 27.00 -20.30
C PHE A 159 16.89 28.43 -20.87
N VAL A 160 16.00 29.33 -20.43
CA VAL A 160 15.94 30.71 -20.96
C VAL A 160 16.93 31.66 -20.27
N THR A 161 17.33 31.40 -19.00
CA THR A 161 18.24 32.29 -18.25
C THR A 161 19.56 32.58 -18.96
N PRO A 162 20.30 31.63 -19.58
CA PRO A 162 21.58 31.95 -20.24
C PRO A 162 21.42 32.97 -21.40
N LEU A 163 20.32 32.87 -22.15
CA LEU A 163 20.01 33.79 -23.24
C LEU A 163 19.65 35.19 -22.70
N MET A 164 18.69 35.26 -21.75
CA MET A 164 18.22 36.52 -21.17
C MET A 164 19.33 37.25 -20.43
N ARG A 165 20.22 36.53 -19.74
CA ARG A 165 21.41 37.10 -19.15
C ARG A 165 22.27 37.84 -20.18
N THR A 166 22.52 37.22 -21.35
CA THR A 166 23.32 37.83 -22.42
C THR A 166 22.65 39.07 -22.97
N ILE A 167 21.32 39.07 -23.08
CA ILE A 167 20.55 40.24 -23.52
C ILE A 167 20.67 41.38 -22.50
N VAL A 168 20.42 41.08 -21.20
CA VAL A 168 20.50 42.03 -20.09
C VAL A 168 21.86 42.70 -20.00
N GLU A 169 22.96 41.94 -20.19
CA GLU A 169 24.32 42.44 -20.17
C GLU A 169 24.56 43.48 -21.30
N LYS A 170 23.95 43.24 -22.48
CA LYS A 170 24.11 44.12 -23.67
C LYS A 170 23.27 45.39 -23.61
N ILE A 171 22.01 45.30 -23.18
CA ILE A 171 21.06 46.40 -23.23
C ILE A 171 21.09 47.30 -21.99
N GLY A 172 21.73 46.85 -20.92
CA GLY A 172 21.86 47.61 -19.67
C GLY A 172 20.64 47.46 -18.73
N PRO A 173 20.77 47.90 -17.45
CA PRO A 173 19.78 47.60 -16.40
C PRO A 173 18.42 48.29 -16.62
N ILE A 174 18.41 49.53 -17.06
CA ILE A 174 17.17 50.32 -17.27
C ILE A 174 16.36 49.78 -18.43
N ALA A 175 17.00 49.56 -19.60
CA ALA A 175 16.33 49.01 -20.75
C ALA A 175 15.83 47.56 -20.50
N ALA A 176 16.62 46.74 -19.77
CA ALA A 176 16.21 45.41 -19.39
C ALA A 176 15.02 45.43 -18.44
N ALA A 177 15.00 46.33 -17.46
CA ALA A 177 13.87 46.47 -16.52
C ALA A 177 12.60 46.93 -17.26
N SER A 178 12.73 47.96 -18.13
CA SER A 178 11.61 48.44 -18.96
C SER A 178 11.07 47.31 -19.86
N LEU A 179 11.95 46.57 -20.54
CA LEU A 179 11.58 45.45 -21.37
C LEU A 179 10.84 44.38 -20.57
N SER A 180 11.32 44.09 -19.37
CA SER A 180 10.70 43.05 -18.52
C SER A 180 9.27 43.39 -18.08
N VAL A 181 8.98 44.68 -17.94
CA VAL A 181 7.66 45.19 -17.57
C VAL A 181 6.73 45.27 -18.79
N PHE A 182 7.21 45.80 -19.95
CA PHE A 182 6.36 46.03 -21.11
C PHE A 182 6.18 44.79 -22.02
N PHE A 183 7.18 43.89 -22.09
CA PHE A 183 7.16 42.77 -23.00
C PHE A 183 5.97 41.81 -22.80
N PRO A 184 5.56 41.48 -21.54
CA PRO A 184 4.35 40.67 -21.33
C PRO A 184 3.08 41.28 -21.95
N PHE A 185 2.93 42.62 -21.96
CA PHE A 185 1.79 43.29 -22.56
C PHE A 185 1.76 43.19 -24.09
N VAL A 186 2.94 43.17 -24.71
CA VAL A 186 3.06 43.11 -26.15
C VAL A 186 2.74 41.72 -26.71
N ILE A 187 3.15 40.67 -25.98
CA ILE A 187 2.97 39.27 -26.41
C ILE A 187 1.71 38.64 -25.85
N GLY A 188 1.39 38.95 -24.58
CA GLY A 188 0.39 38.20 -23.82
C GLY A 188 -1.05 38.70 -23.96
N GLY A 189 -1.30 39.89 -24.50
CA GLY A 189 -2.64 40.45 -24.52
C GLY A 189 -3.30 40.48 -23.16
N ASN A 190 -4.56 40.01 -23.07
CA ASN A 190 -5.30 39.88 -21.80
C ASN A 190 -4.94 38.62 -20.97
N VAL A 191 -3.91 37.82 -21.36
CA VAL A 191 -3.55 36.54 -20.80
C VAL A 191 -2.57 36.73 -19.64
N ILE A 192 -3.05 37.19 -18.51
CA ILE A 192 -2.19 37.41 -17.32
C ILE A 192 -2.51 36.42 -16.19
N GLU A 193 -3.34 35.42 -16.44
CA GLU A 193 -3.64 34.38 -15.44
C GLU A 193 -2.62 33.23 -15.51
N ASP A 194 -1.90 33.02 -14.42
CA ASP A 194 -1.00 31.90 -14.10
C ASP A 194 -0.02 31.42 -15.18
N THR A 195 0.40 32.29 -16.07
CA THR A 195 1.32 32.00 -17.17
C THR A 195 2.77 32.41 -16.85
N VAL A 196 3.69 31.96 -17.70
CA VAL A 196 5.10 32.38 -17.70
C VAL A 196 5.22 33.92 -17.67
N TRP A 197 4.32 34.60 -18.34
CA TRP A 197 4.32 36.06 -18.49
C TRP A 197 4.03 36.81 -17.19
N ARG A 198 3.18 36.30 -16.33
CA ARG A 198 2.88 36.88 -15.01
C ARG A 198 4.16 37.01 -14.16
N TYR A 199 5.05 36.03 -14.23
CA TYR A 199 6.27 36.02 -13.40
C TYR A 199 7.54 36.44 -14.15
N PHE A 200 7.43 36.84 -15.43
CA PHE A 200 8.55 37.21 -16.25
C PHE A 200 9.30 38.43 -15.70
N ALA A 201 8.59 39.51 -15.30
CA ALA A 201 9.18 40.74 -14.78
C ALA A 201 10.03 40.47 -13.52
N ILE A 202 9.49 39.75 -12.53
CA ILE A 202 10.19 39.46 -11.26
C ILE A 202 11.39 38.53 -11.47
N TRP A 203 11.29 37.53 -12.36
CA TRP A 203 12.41 36.70 -12.73
C TRP A 203 13.52 37.46 -13.43
N MET A 204 13.20 38.37 -14.38
CA MET A 204 14.14 39.24 -15.05
C MET A 204 14.82 40.20 -14.05
N MET A 205 14.06 40.73 -13.07
CA MET A 205 14.67 41.55 -11.99
C MET A 205 15.73 40.77 -11.22
N GLY A 206 15.50 39.43 -10.98
CA GLY A 206 16.53 38.57 -10.39
C GLY A 206 17.83 38.55 -11.23
N ILE A 207 17.74 38.42 -12.55
CA ILE A 207 18.89 38.46 -13.48
C ILE A 207 19.57 39.83 -13.43
N ILE A 208 18.80 40.93 -13.54
CA ILE A 208 19.33 42.30 -13.50
C ILE A 208 20.09 42.57 -12.19
N PHE A 209 19.51 42.18 -11.04
CA PHE A 209 20.16 42.36 -9.73
C PHE A 209 21.46 41.53 -9.60
N ALA A 210 21.55 40.37 -10.27
CA ALA A 210 22.77 39.55 -10.31
C ALA A 210 23.84 40.17 -11.21
N GLU A 211 23.48 40.53 -12.45
CA GLU A 211 24.44 41.06 -13.43
C GLU A 211 25.06 42.40 -13.03
N PHE A 212 24.23 43.33 -12.53
CA PHE A 212 24.69 44.66 -12.16
C PHE A 212 25.06 44.83 -10.68
N GLU A 213 25.16 43.70 -9.93
CA GLU A 213 25.59 43.62 -8.52
C GLU A 213 24.81 44.60 -7.61
N VAL A 214 23.50 44.75 -7.84
CA VAL A 214 22.66 45.77 -7.18
C VAL A 214 22.75 45.63 -5.65
N PHE A 215 22.70 44.45 -5.07
CA PHE A 215 22.84 44.25 -3.62
C PHE A 215 24.20 44.68 -3.06
N ARG A 216 25.28 44.62 -3.84
CA ARG A 216 26.61 45.09 -3.45
C ARG A 216 26.62 46.61 -3.42
N LYS A 217 26.07 47.26 -4.45
CA LYS A 217 25.94 48.72 -4.54
C LYS A 217 25.12 49.28 -3.38
N ILE A 218 23.94 48.70 -3.11
CA ILE A 218 23.08 49.09 -1.99
C ILE A 218 23.82 48.94 -0.66
N ARG A 219 24.49 47.79 -0.44
CA ARG A 219 25.21 47.55 0.82
C ARG A 219 26.37 48.51 1.02
N ASN A 220 27.09 48.90 -0.02
CA ASN A 220 28.15 49.91 0.04
C ASN A 220 27.58 51.28 0.37
N TYR A 221 26.51 51.68 -0.28
CA TYR A 221 25.82 52.94 -0.02
C TYR A 221 25.32 53.06 1.42
N LEU A 222 24.78 52.00 1.97
CA LEU A 222 24.30 51.95 3.36
C LEU A 222 25.44 51.92 4.40
N LYS A 223 26.64 51.46 4.05
CA LYS A 223 27.81 51.51 4.92
C LYS A 223 28.35 52.92 5.07
N GLU A 224 28.23 53.75 4.04
CA GLU A 224 28.67 55.17 4.06
C GLU A 224 27.74 56.05 4.89
N LYS A 225 26.44 55.70 5.03
CA LYS A 225 25.48 56.40 5.89
C LYS A 225 25.33 55.61 7.21
N SER A 226 26.01 56.05 8.28
CA SER A 226 25.91 55.45 9.58
C SER A 226 24.51 55.58 10.19
N GLY A 227 23.80 54.47 10.36
CA GLY A 227 22.72 54.34 11.29
C GLY A 227 21.30 54.57 10.82
N MET A 228 20.79 53.70 9.92
CA MET A 228 19.33 53.52 9.84
C MET A 228 18.82 52.83 11.13
N ARG A 229 17.95 53.55 11.87
CA ARG A 229 17.37 53.13 13.13
C ARG A 229 16.19 52.17 12.90
N LEU A 230 15.82 51.41 13.93
CA LEU A 230 14.65 50.50 13.94
C LEU A 230 13.36 51.18 13.45
N LEU A 231 13.24 52.50 13.70
CA LEU A 231 12.13 53.36 13.29
C LEU A 231 12.04 53.49 11.75
N ASP A 232 13.20 53.62 11.07
CA ASP A 232 13.23 53.69 9.59
C ASP A 232 12.82 52.38 8.95
N PHE A 233 13.13 51.27 9.63
CA PHE A 233 12.71 49.94 9.23
C PHE A 233 11.20 49.73 9.40
N LEU A 234 10.61 50.16 10.51
CA LEU A 234 9.16 50.10 10.76
C LEU A 234 8.40 50.99 9.79
N PHE A 235 8.92 52.23 9.53
CA PHE A 235 8.35 53.14 8.53
C PHE A 235 8.36 52.51 7.13
N LEU A 236 9.45 51.85 6.76
CA LEU A 236 9.56 51.18 5.46
C LEU A 236 8.58 50.00 5.33
N ILE A 237 8.40 49.21 6.39
CA ILE A 237 7.39 48.12 6.40
C ILE A 237 5.99 48.69 6.28
N LEU A 238 5.64 49.74 7.04
CA LEU A 238 4.32 50.36 6.98
C LEU A 238 4.07 51.00 5.63
N PHE A 239 5.10 51.63 5.03
CA PHE A 239 5.02 52.24 3.69
C PHE A 239 4.79 51.15 2.61
N ILE A 240 5.48 50.02 2.69
CA ILE A 240 5.30 48.89 1.79
C ILE A 240 3.91 48.25 1.94
N ALA A 241 3.45 48.05 3.18
CA ALA A 241 2.11 47.56 3.45
C ALA A 241 1.03 48.51 2.90
N ALA A 242 1.20 49.79 3.08
CA ALA A 242 0.29 50.80 2.56
C ALA A 242 0.27 50.83 1.02
N ILE A 243 1.44 50.77 0.37
CA ILE A 243 1.53 50.67 -1.09
C ILE A 243 0.86 49.37 -1.58
N SER A 244 1.06 48.27 -0.91
CA SER A 244 0.49 46.98 -1.26
C SER A 244 -1.05 47.00 -1.23
N ILE A 245 -1.63 47.59 -0.17
CA ILE A 245 -3.08 47.73 -0.01
C ILE A 245 -3.66 48.67 -1.08
N VAL A 246 -2.96 49.76 -1.42
CA VAL A 246 -3.40 50.72 -2.42
C VAL A 246 -3.31 50.15 -3.83
N LEU A 247 -2.25 49.42 -4.14
CA LEU A 247 -2.07 48.77 -5.44
C LEU A 247 -3.10 47.67 -5.66
N GLU A 248 -3.39 46.87 -4.66
CA GLU A 248 -4.32 45.76 -4.75
C GLU A 248 -5.79 46.21 -4.93
N LYS A 249 -6.21 47.29 -4.27
CA LYS A 249 -7.57 47.85 -4.41
C LYS A 249 -7.83 48.67 -5.69
N LYS A 250 -6.81 49.29 -6.29
CA LYS A 250 -6.98 50.18 -7.45
C LYS A 250 -6.60 49.57 -8.80
N ILE A 251 -5.85 48.49 -8.85
CA ILE A 251 -5.25 47.97 -10.09
C ILE A 251 -5.48 46.46 -10.23
N THR A 252 -6.75 46.07 -10.29
CA THR A 252 -7.16 44.70 -10.55
C THR A 252 -6.68 44.16 -11.90
N THR A 253 -6.29 45.00 -12.85
CA THR A 253 -5.79 44.60 -14.18
C THR A 253 -4.28 44.42 -14.25
N ILE A 254 -3.50 44.81 -13.23
CA ILE A 254 -2.02 44.79 -13.26
C ILE A 254 -1.47 44.12 -11.96
N THR A 255 -2.11 43.03 -11.53
CA THR A 255 -1.75 42.32 -10.32
C THR A 255 -0.28 41.85 -10.31
N TYR A 256 0.29 41.46 -11.46
CA TYR A 256 1.67 40.99 -11.55
C TYR A 256 2.72 42.10 -11.24
N LEU A 257 2.42 43.36 -11.50
CA LEU A 257 3.34 44.47 -11.13
C LEU A 257 3.34 44.70 -9.63
N SER A 258 2.17 44.67 -8.98
CA SER A 258 2.08 44.79 -7.52
C SER A 258 2.82 43.63 -6.81
N GLU A 259 2.61 42.37 -7.24
CA GLU A 259 3.34 41.20 -6.73
C GLU A 259 4.87 41.38 -6.94
N THR A 260 5.30 41.88 -8.12
CA THR A 260 6.71 42.12 -8.41
C THR A 260 7.31 43.14 -7.45
N VAL A 261 6.63 44.26 -7.21
CA VAL A 261 7.09 45.32 -6.31
C VAL A 261 7.16 44.82 -4.86
N ILE A 262 6.12 44.16 -4.37
CA ILE A 262 6.06 43.60 -3.03
C ILE A 262 7.20 42.58 -2.83
N ALA A 263 7.41 41.69 -3.79
CA ALA A 263 8.48 40.71 -3.72
C ALA A 263 9.87 41.36 -3.66
N ILE A 264 10.15 42.36 -4.49
CA ILE A 264 11.41 43.11 -4.46
C ILE A 264 11.60 43.77 -3.10
N CYS A 265 10.56 44.37 -2.52
CA CYS A 265 10.61 45.00 -1.22
C CYS A 265 10.93 44.02 -0.11
N VAL A 266 10.25 42.85 -0.06
CA VAL A 266 10.53 41.79 0.91
C VAL A 266 11.98 41.29 0.77
N ILE A 267 12.46 41.13 -0.44
CA ILE A 267 13.83 40.71 -0.74
C ILE A 267 14.83 41.73 -0.22
N LEU A 268 14.63 43.03 -0.54
CA LEU A 268 15.49 44.12 -0.07
C LEU A 268 15.51 44.19 1.46
N LEU A 269 14.34 44.15 2.11
CA LEU A 269 14.23 44.14 3.56
C LEU A 269 15.00 42.97 4.18
N THR A 270 14.84 41.76 3.60
CA THR A 270 15.53 40.55 4.09
C THR A 270 17.05 40.68 3.92
N VAL A 271 17.54 41.23 2.83
CA VAL A 271 18.98 41.35 2.57
C VAL A 271 19.62 42.44 3.42
N ILE A 272 18.92 43.55 3.66
CA ILE A 272 19.43 44.69 4.42
C ILE A 272 19.30 44.44 5.93
N TYR A 273 18.11 44.06 6.38
CA TYR A 273 17.77 43.99 7.79
C TYR A 273 17.69 42.56 8.36
N GLY A 274 17.76 41.51 7.52
CA GLY A 274 17.63 40.11 7.95
C GLY A 274 18.59 39.71 9.06
N ARG A 275 19.74 40.42 9.22
CA ARG A 275 20.67 40.17 10.34
C ARG A 275 20.04 40.44 11.73
N TYR A 276 19.05 41.32 11.82
CA TYR A 276 18.36 41.65 13.07
C TYR A 276 17.26 40.67 13.45
N LEU A 277 16.88 39.73 12.57
CA LEU A 277 15.89 38.70 12.84
C LEU A 277 16.36 37.61 13.83
N GLY A 278 17.63 37.64 14.27
CA GLY A 278 18.15 36.75 15.31
C GLY A 278 17.87 35.27 15.05
N ILE A 279 17.12 34.65 15.95
CA ILE A 279 16.72 33.21 15.88
C ILE A 279 15.83 32.94 14.68
N LEU A 280 14.90 33.83 14.35
CA LEU A 280 14.00 33.65 13.18
C LEU A 280 14.78 33.54 11.88
N ARG A 281 15.88 34.28 11.71
CA ARG A 281 16.74 34.11 10.54
C ARG A 281 17.36 32.71 10.47
N LYS A 282 17.80 32.15 11.61
CA LYS A 282 18.34 30.78 11.64
C LYS A 282 17.29 29.75 11.23
N VAL A 283 16.06 29.90 11.73
CA VAL A 283 14.91 29.07 11.35
C VAL A 283 14.62 29.19 9.86
N CYS A 284 14.51 30.43 9.34
CA CYS A 284 14.27 30.62 7.91
C CYS A 284 15.41 30.08 7.02
N ILE A 285 16.67 30.18 7.45
CA ILE A 285 17.79 29.57 6.71
C ILE A 285 17.64 28.06 6.64
N PHE A 286 17.26 27.41 7.75
CA PHE A 286 17.05 25.97 7.81
C PHE A 286 15.87 25.52 6.93
N LEU A 287 14.73 26.20 7.06
CA LEU A 287 13.56 25.98 6.18
C LEU A 287 13.92 26.17 4.69
N GLY A 288 14.65 27.24 4.39
CA GLY A 288 15.08 27.53 3.03
C GLY A 288 16.01 26.50 2.39
N GLN A 289 16.80 25.77 3.20
CA GLN A 289 17.60 24.63 2.73
C GLN A 289 16.74 23.44 2.31
N HIS A 290 15.57 23.28 2.94
CA HIS A 290 14.61 22.21 2.71
C HIS A 290 13.43 22.64 1.83
N SER A 291 13.31 23.91 1.45
CA SER A 291 12.16 24.52 0.78
C SER A 291 11.67 23.77 -0.46
N LYS A 292 12.58 23.19 -1.26
CA LYS A 292 12.23 22.46 -2.46
C LYS A 292 11.42 21.18 -2.17
N TYR A 293 11.86 20.37 -1.22
CA TYR A 293 11.14 19.17 -0.84
C TYR A 293 9.85 19.50 -0.07
N MET A 294 9.88 20.54 0.78
CA MET A 294 8.68 21.04 1.45
C MET A 294 7.62 21.49 0.43
N TRP A 295 8.03 22.25 -0.60
CA TRP A 295 7.13 22.68 -1.67
C TRP A 295 6.50 21.50 -2.40
N LEU A 296 7.26 20.47 -2.75
CA LEU A 296 6.73 19.32 -3.49
C LEU A 296 5.82 18.40 -2.65
N LEU A 297 5.93 18.44 -1.30
CA LEU A 297 5.20 17.55 -0.39
C LEU A 297 4.01 18.19 0.31
N HIS A 298 3.99 19.52 0.52
CA HIS A 298 2.99 20.14 1.40
C HIS A 298 1.55 19.85 1.01
N PHE A 299 1.25 19.79 -0.28
CA PHE A 299 -0.09 19.45 -0.77
C PHE A 299 -0.58 18.11 -0.22
N PHE A 300 0.25 17.09 -0.31
CA PHE A 300 -0.11 15.77 0.20
C PHE A 300 -0.28 15.77 1.72
N VAL A 301 0.48 16.57 2.44
CA VAL A 301 0.36 16.65 3.91
C VAL A 301 -0.97 17.27 4.33
N TYR A 302 -1.37 18.42 3.76
CA TYR A 302 -2.55 19.13 4.25
C TYR A 302 -3.85 18.77 3.51
N ALA A 303 -3.78 18.34 2.25
CA ALA A 303 -4.95 18.10 1.43
C ALA A 303 -5.29 16.61 1.28
N VAL A 304 -4.31 15.70 1.45
CA VAL A 304 -4.48 14.26 1.24
C VAL A 304 -4.26 13.49 2.54
N TRP A 305 -3.03 13.43 3.05
CA TRP A 305 -2.64 12.47 4.11
C TRP A 305 -3.20 12.80 5.49
N PHE A 306 -3.24 14.08 5.86
CA PHE A 306 -3.59 14.50 7.22
C PHE A 306 -4.70 15.55 7.23
N ARG A 307 -5.50 15.67 6.16
CA ARG A 307 -6.52 16.71 6.02
C ARG A 307 -7.43 16.76 7.25
N ASN A 308 -8.13 15.68 7.53
CA ASN A 308 -9.11 15.62 8.61
C ASN A 308 -8.45 15.84 9.98
N TRP A 309 -7.26 15.27 10.20
CA TRP A 309 -6.52 15.42 11.45
C TRP A 309 -6.04 16.85 11.70
N ILE A 310 -5.48 17.49 10.66
CA ILE A 310 -4.92 18.84 10.77
C ILE A 310 -6.04 19.84 11.03
N TYR A 311 -7.14 19.77 10.26
CA TYR A 311 -8.24 20.72 10.42
C TYR A 311 -9.13 20.43 11.63
N ALA A 312 -9.21 19.19 12.14
CA ALA A 312 -9.87 18.86 13.40
C ALA A 312 -9.27 19.58 14.62
N LEU A 313 -8.03 20.04 14.55
CA LEU A 313 -7.41 20.88 15.59
C LEU A 313 -8.04 22.26 15.71
N LYS A 314 -8.82 22.69 14.74
CA LYS A 314 -9.62 23.94 14.70
C LYS A 314 -8.81 25.23 14.88
N ASN A 315 -7.59 25.21 15.42
CA ASN A 315 -6.78 26.38 15.68
C ASN A 315 -5.81 26.66 14.52
N ILE A 316 -5.95 27.80 13.85
CA ILE A 316 -5.20 28.22 12.66
C ILE A 316 -3.68 28.13 12.86
N TRP A 317 -3.18 28.59 14.02
CA TRP A 317 -1.75 28.60 14.29
C TRP A 317 -1.18 27.20 14.51
N ILE A 318 -1.94 26.35 15.20
CA ILE A 318 -1.56 24.95 15.43
C ILE A 318 -1.59 24.19 14.08
N ILE A 319 -2.62 24.37 13.27
CA ILE A 319 -2.74 23.81 11.91
C ILE A 319 -1.51 24.20 11.08
N PHE A 320 -1.19 25.49 11.03
CA PHE A 320 -0.05 25.99 10.27
C PHE A 320 1.30 25.43 10.77
N LEU A 321 1.57 25.51 12.08
CA LEU A 321 2.83 25.06 12.64
C LEU A 321 3.01 23.54 12.51
N LEU A 322 1.94 22.77 12.70
CA LEU A 322 1.96 21.31 12.55
C LEU A 322 2.23 20.92 11.10
N THR A 323 1.56 21.56 10.15
CA THR A 323 1.79 21.32 8.71
C THR A 323 3.24 21.63 8.32
N VAL A 324 3.79 22.75 8.80
CA VAL A 324 5.20 23.10 8.59
C VAL A 324 6.12 22.04 9.19
N ALA A 325 5.84 21.59 10.42
CA ALA A 325 6.68 20.61 11.12
C ALA A 325 6.69 19.25 10.41
N ILE A 326 5.51 18.71 10.04
CA ILE A 326 5.38 17.44 9.33
C ILE A 326 6.08 17.53 7.97
N THR A 327 5.79 18.56 7.19
CA THR A 327 6.37 18.75 5.87
C THR A 327 7.90 18.89 5.94
N LEU A 328 8.41 19.60 6.94
CA LEU A 328 9.84 19.74 7.20
C LEU A 328 10.49 18.40 7.58
N LEU A 329 9.86 17.62 8.46
CA LEU A 329 10.35 16.31 8.88
C LEU A 329 10.52 15.38 7.66
N LEU A 330 9.50 15.29 6.83
CA LEU A 330 9.53 14.50 5.59
C LEU A 330 10.61 15.01 4.63
N SER A 331 10.73 16.34 4.49
CA SER A 331 11.78 16.96 3.68
C SER A 331 13.19 16.59 4.15
N VAL A 332 13.44 16.59 5.46
CA VAL A 332 14.75 16.18 6.03
C VAL A 332 15.05 14.71 5.74
N ILE A 333 14.06 13.83 5.87
CA ILE A 333 14.19 12.40 5.56
C ILE A 333 14.56 12.21 4.09
N LEU A 334 13.81 12.78 3.16
CA LEU A 334 14.05 12.65 1.72
C LEU A 334 15.39 13.29 1.29
N TYR A 335 15.75 14.43 1.88
CA TYR A 335 17.05 15.03 1.64
C TYR A 335 18.21 14.08 2.06
N ARG A 336 18.08 13.39 3.19
CA ARG A 336 19.07 12.38 3.62
C ARG A 336 19.09 11.17 2.70
N ILE A 337 17.94 10.67 2.28
CA ILE A 337 17.82 9.56 1.32
C ILE A 337 18.56 9.93 0.03
N LYS A 338 18.31 11.11 -0.54
CA LYS A 338 19.00 11.56 -1.75
C LYS A 338 20.52 11.69 -1.59
N HIS A 339 20.98 12.23 -0.47
CA HIS A 339 22.43 12.31 -0.20
C HIS A 339 23.08 10.93 -0.08
N CYS A 340 22.35 9.94 0.43
CA CYS A 340 22.79 8.55 0.43
C CYS A 340 22.86 7.97 -0.98
N TRP A 341 21.91 8.32 -1.84
CA TRP A 341 21.78 7.84 -3.22
C TRP A 341 22.87 8.37 -4.14
N THR A 342 23.27 9.64 -4.02
CA THR A 342 24.26 10.25 -4.92
C THR A 342 25.73 9.86 -4.67
N ALA A 343 26.01 9.12 -3.58
CA ALA A 343 27.38 8.69 -3.26
C ALA A 343 27.74 7.38 -3.97
N LYS A 344 28.25 7.43 -5.21
CA LYS A 344 28.85 6.31 -6.02
C LYS A 344 28.20 4.93 -5.77
N ILE A 345 26.98 4.72 -6.24
CA ILE A 345 26.06 3.60 -5.94
C ILE A 345 26.45 2.28 -6.62
N TRP A 346 27.24 2.30 -7.66
CA TRP A 346 27.41 1.21 -8.62
C TRP A 346 28.18 -0.04 -8.17
N LEU A 347 28.58 -0.14 -6.92
CA LEU A 347 29.31 -1.30 -6.40
C LEU A 347 28.76 -1.74 -5.04
N PHE A 348 28.42 -3.02 -4.87
CA PHE A 348 27.95 -3.64 -3.61
C PHE A 348 29.04 -3.78 -2.54
N ASN A 349 30.01 -2.87 -2.47
CA ASN A 349 31.24 -3.02 -1.70
C ASN A 349 31.12 -2.64 -0.22
N THR A 350 29.95 -2.25 0.26
CA THR A 350 29.69 -1.92 1.67
C THR A 350 28.29 -2.37 2.10
N ASN A 351 28.10 -2.63 3.40
CA ASN A 351 26.77 -2.92 3.95
C ASN A 351 25.75 -1.82 3.62
N ARG A 352 26.17 -0.55 3.63
CA ARG A 352 25.31 0.60 3.28
C ARG A 352 24.77 0.49 1.86
N LYS A 353 25.58 0.04 0.90
CA LYS A 353 25.14 -0.13 -0.49
C LYS A 353 24.19 -1.32 -0.65
N CYS A 354 24.43 -2.42 0.08
CA CYS A 354 23.51 -3.55 0.11
C CYS A 354 22.12 -3.12 0.65
N ILE A 355 22.09 -2.28 1.69
CA ILE A 355 20.83 -1.70 2.22
C ILE A 355 20.12 -0.87 1.15
N ILE A 356 20.84 0.04 0.48
CA ILE A 356 20.25 0.92 -0.54
C ILE A 356 19.67 0.11 -1.71
N TRP A 357 20.41 -0.89 -2.18
CA TRP A 357 19.93 -1.73 -3.27
C TRP A 357 18.75 -2.61 -2.86
N ALA A 358 18.76 -3.19 -1.66
CA ALA A 358 17.63 -3.94 -1.15
C ALA A 358 16.36 -3.07 -1.06
N ALA A 359 16.47 -1.88 -0.48
CA ALA A 359 15.36 -0.93 -0.44
C ALA A 359 14.88 -0.51 -1.84
N PHE A 360 15.81 -0.28 -2.78
CA PHE A 360 15.49 0.05 -4.17
C PHE A 360 14.65 -1.05 -4.84
N PHE A 361 15.06 -2.31 -4.73
CA PHE A 361 14.32 -3.42 -5.33
C PHE A 361 12.92 -3.54 -4.74
N VAL A 362 12.76 -3.47 -3.42
CA VAL A 362 11.44 -3.50 -2.77
C VAL A 362 10.55 -2.38 -3.30
N ILE A 363 11.06 -1.14 -3.34
CA ILE A 363 10.29 0.01 -3.82
C ILE A 363 9.90 -0.16 -5.29
N VAL A 364 10.82 -0.64 -6.14
CA VAL A 364 10.55 -0.86 -7.57
C VAL A 364 9.48 -1.91 -7.78
N CYS A 365 9.51 -3.04 -7.06
CA CYS A 365 8.46 -4.06 -7.15
C CYS A 365 7.10 -3.47 -6.80
N TYR A 366 7.00 -2.73 -5.70
CA TYR A 366 5.74 -2.09 -5.31
C TYR A 366 5.27 -1.04 -6.30
N LEU A 367 6.15 -0.19 -6.80
CA LEU A 367 5.79 0.81 -7.80
C LEU A 367 5.27 0.17 -9.09
N ILE A 368 5.92 -0.90 -9.57
CA ILE A 368 5.45 -1.61 -10.75
C ILE A 368 4.05 -2.16 -10.51
N MET A 369 3.79 -2.77 -9.36
CA MET A 369 2.47 -3.34 -9.05
C MET A 369 1.39 -2.26 -8.96
N VAL A 370 1.67 -1.14 -8.31
CA VAL A 370 0.76 0.01 -8.23
C VAL A 370 0.37 0.56 -9.61
N PHE A 371 1.30 0.51 -10.57
CA PHE A 371 1.02 0.97 -11.94
C PHE A 371 0.32 -0.07 -12.83
N SER A 372 0.50 -1.36 -12.53
CA SER A 372 0.16 -2.42 -13.48
C SER A 372 -1.07 -3.24 -13.10
N SER A 373 -1.47 -3.28 -11.84
CA SER A 373 -2.57 -4.14 -11.41
C SER A 373 -3.36 -3.59 -10.23
N ASN A 374 -4.62 -4.03 -10.12
CA ASN A 374 -5.39 -3.87 -8.90
C ASN A 374 -4.81 -4.78 -7.81
N MET A 375 -4.52 -4.22 -6.65
CA MET A 375 -4.09 -4.98 -5.49
C MET A 375 -5.31 -5.52 -4.76
N VAL A 376 -5.35 -6.83 -4.52
CA VAL A 376 -6.49 -7.52 -3.93
C VAL A 376 -6.05 -8.55 -2.88
N TYR A 377 -6.98 -9.04 -2.09
CA TYR A 377 -6.78 -10.26 -1.30
C TYR A 377 -6.88 -11.49 -2.20
N LEU A 378 -6.01 -12.47 -1.97
CA LEU A 378 -6.04 -13.74 -2.69
C LEU A 378 -7.26 -14.59 -2.33
N THR A 379 -7.75 -14.43 -1.10
CA THR A 379 -8.88 -15.18 -0.56
C THR A 379 -9.81 -14.29 0.26
N ASN A 380 -11.07 -14.71 0.38
CA ASN A 380 -12.08 -14.06 1.23
C ASN A 380 -11.69 -14.05 2.72
N ASP A 381 -10.85 -14.99 3.16
CA ASP A 381 -10.39 -15.08 4.55
C ASP A 381 -9.74 -13.77 5.03
N ASP A 382 -8.90 -13.15 4.18
CA ASP A 382 -8.26 -11.87 4.51
C ASP A 382 -9.27 -10.73 4.62
N GLY A 383 -10.29 -10.73 3.76
CA GLY A 383 -11.40 -9.78 3.82
C GLY A 383 -12.26 -9.98 5.07
N GLY A 384 -12.51 -11.23 5.46
CA GLY A 384 -13.20 -11.57 6.72
C GLY A 384 -12.43 -11.07 7.94
N ILE A 385 -11.12 -11.31 8.00
CA ILE A 385 -10.24 -10.79 9.05
C ILE A 385 -10.32 -9.26 9.10
N GLN A 386 -10.18 -8.59 7.95
CA GLN A 386 -10.26 -7.12 7.89
C GLN A 386 -11.61 -6.60 8.37
N ASN A 387 -12.72 -7.22 7.94
CA ASN A 387 -14.08 -6.80 8.29
C ASN A 387 -14.31 -6.85 9.79
N LEU A 388 -13.88 -7.93 10.45
CA LEU A 388 -13.98 -8.07 11.90
C LEU A 388 -13.11 -7.05 12.63
N LEU A 389 -11.82 -6.98 12.28
CA LEU A 389 -10.87 -6.06 12.91
C LEU A 389 -11.25 -4.59 12.73
N ALA A 390 -11.87 -4.23 11.60
CA ALA A 390 -12.33 -2.87 11.30
C ALA A 390 -13.71 -2.55 11.89
N GLY A 391 -14.46 -3.57 12.34
CA GLY A 391 -15.80 -3.41 12.88
C GLY A 391 -16.91 -3.36 11.82
N TYR A 392 -16.66 -3.88 10.61
CA TYR A 392 -17.73 -3.99 9.59
C TYR A 392 -18.68 -5.17 9.84
N SER A 393 -18.32 -6.09 10.74
CA SER A 393 -19.18 -7.21 11.14
C SER A 393 -20.18 -6.83 12.21
N THR A 394 -19.73 -6.19 13.28
CA THR A 394 -20.54 -5.90 14.48
C THR A 394 -20.84 -4.42 14.70
N GLY A 395 -20.19 -3.52 13.96
CA GLY A 395 -20.24 -2.06 14.12
C GLY A 395 -19.05 -1.50 14.90
N GLU A 396 -18.36 -2.33 15.71
CA GLU A 396 -17.18 -1.96 16.51
C GLU A 396 -15.99 -2.86 16.15
N PRO A 397 -14.74 -2.30 16.13
CA PRO A 397 -13.54 -3.07 15.88
C PRO A 397 -13.33 -4.19 16.91
N ASP A 398 -13.29 -5.43 16.47
CA ASP A 398 -13.07 -6.63 17.27
C ASP A 398 -11.70 -7.26 16.97
N ALA A 399 -11.11 -7.93 17.97
CA ALA A 399 -9.78 -8.53 17.91
C ALA A 399 -9.78 -10.05 17.76
N ALA A 400 -10.90 -10.72 18.05
CA ALA A 400 -10.94 -12.18 18.24
C ALA A 400 -11.28 -12.94 16.96
N HIS A 401 -10.36 -13.01 16.02
CA HIS A 401 -10.52 -13.81 14.80
C HIS A 401 -9.67 -15.09 14.86
N ARG A 402 -10.26 -16.27 14.58
CA ARG A 402 -9.60 -17.58 14.71
C ARG A 402 -8.38 -17.78 13.81
N PHE A 403 -8.29 -17.08 12.69
CA PHE A 403 -7.18 -17.26 11.75
C PHE A 403 -5.90 -16.53 12.18
N ILE A 404 -5.99 -15.56 13.09
CA ILE A 404 -4.87 -14.77 13.58
C ILE A 404 -4.75 -14.86 15.10
N ASN A 405 -3.58 -14.50 15.63
CA ASN A 405 -3.40 -14.46 17.08
C ASN A 405 -4.08 -13.21 17.66
N ILE A 406 -4.72 -13.38 18.80
CA ILE A 406 -5.43 -12.31 19.51
C ILE A 406 -4.56 -11.06 19.76
N ILE A 407 -3.25 -11.23 19.98
CA ILE A 407 -2.32 -10.11 20.17
C ILE A 407 -2.26 -9.23 18.92
N ILE A 408 -2.22 -9.83 17.74
CA ILE A 408 -2.26 -9.10 16.45
C ILE A 408 -3.63 -8.48 16.26
N GLY A 409 -4.70 -9.22 16.57
CA GLY A 409 -6.07 -8.69 16.55
C GLY A 409 -6.21 -7.43 17.41
N CYS A 410 -5.81 -7.47 18.68
CA CYS A 410 -5.82 -6.31 19.58
C CYS A 410 -4.97 -5.14 19.05
N PHE A 411 -3.79 -5.43 18.48
CA PHE A 411 -2.92 -4.40 17.94
C PHE A 411 -3.57 -3.71 16.74
N ILE A 412 -4.12 -4.45 15.81
CA ILE A 412 -4.70 -3.89 14.57
C ILE A 412 -6.06 -3.21 14.85
N SER A 413 -6.94 -3.83 15.64
CA SER A 413 -8.25 -3.24 16.00
C SER A 413 -8.08 -1.93 16.78
N PHE A 414 -7.04 -1.81 17.62
CA PHE A 414 -6.69 -0.55 18.28
C PHE A 414 -6.41 0.57 17.27
N PHE A 415 -5.68 0.30 16.18
CA PHE A 415 -5.45 1.30 15.14
C PHE A 415 -6.73 1.64 14.36
N TYR A 416 -7.60 0.68 14.11
CA TYR A 416 -8.91 0.98 13.52
C TYR A 416 -9.77 1.89 14.41
N LYS A 417 -9.71 1.75 15.74
CA LYS A 417 -10.41 2.65 16.68
C LYS A 417 -9.88 4.09 16.63
N ILE A 418 -8.57 4.27 16.39
CA ILE A 418 -7.95 5.62 16.33
C ILE A 418 -8.08 6.25 14.95
N MET A 419 -7.91 5.47 13.89
CA MET A 419 -7.85 5.91 12.50
C MET A 419 -8.62 4.95 11.60
N PRO A 420 -9.96 4.98 11.61
CA PRO A 420 -10.79 4.02 10.86
C PRO A 420 -10.65 4.14 9.34
N GLY A 421 -10.23 5.30 8.83
CA GLY A 421 -10.04 5.54 7.39
C GLY A 421 -8.82 4.83 6.76
N ILE A 422 -8.06 4.05 7.51
CA ILE A 422 -6.88 3.32 7.00
C ILE A 422 -7.13 1.82 7.12
N GLN A 423 -6.85 1.08 6.05
CA GLN A 423 -6.99 -0.37 6.04
C GLN A 423 -5.77 -1.05 6.71
N TRP A 424 -5.79 -1.06 8.05
CA TRP A 424 -4.65 -1.46 8.87
C TRP A 424 -4.23 -2.91 8.69
N TRP A 425 -5.17 -3.83 8.46
CA TRP A 425 -4.85 -5.23 8.18
C TRP A 425 -4.02 -5.38 6.90
N TYR A 426 -4.46 -4.70 5.84
CA TYR A 426 -3.74 -4.69 4.57
C TYR A 426 -2.36 -4.04 4.67
N VAL A 427 -2.29 -2.86 5.29
CA VAL A 427 -1.03 -2.12 5.50
C VAL A 427 -0.04 -2.94 6.31
N TYR A 428 -0.50 -3.56 7.40
CA TYR A 428 0.32 -4.43 8.24
C TYR A 428 0.86 -5.63 7.45
N SER A 429 0.01 -6.32 6.69
CA SER A 429 0.38 -7.47 5.88
C SER A 429 1.41 -7.10 4.81
N GLN A 430 1.20 -6.01 4.08
CA GLN A 430 2.14 -5.49 3.09
C GLN A 430 3.47 -5.07 3.73
N PHE A 431 3.43 -4.47 4.91
CA PHE A 431 4.64 -4.08 5.64
C PHE A 431 5.49 -5.30 6.02
N LEU A 432 4.87 -6.40 6.44
CA LEU A 432 5.58 -7.67 6.71
C LEU A 432 6.23 -8.24 5.43
N VAL A 433 5.52 -8.19 4.30
CA VAL A 433 6.08 -8.57 2.99
C VAL A 433 7.29 -7.71 2.64
N MET A 434 7.20 -6.40 2.80
CA MET A 434 8.32 -5.49 2.55
C MET A 434 9.54 -5.79 3.42
N ILE A 435 9.34 -6.07 4.71
CA ILE A 435 10.44 -6.49 5.61
C ILE A 435 11.07 -7.79 5.11
N GLY A 436 10.25 -8.80 4.78
CA GLY A 436 10.72 -10.09 4.28
C GLY A 436 11.57 -9.95 3.02
N LEU A 437 11.08 -9.20 2.04
CA LEU A 437 11.79 -8.90 0.80
C LEU A 437 13.08 -8.11 1.03
N PHE A 438 13.02 -7.10 1.90
CA PHE A 438 14.20 -6.32 2.23
C PHE A 438 15.30 -7.20 2.85
N LEU A 439 14.97 -8.07 3.80
CA LEU A 439 15.92 -9.00 4.42
C LEU A 439 16.48 -9.99 3.39
N LEU A 440 15.64 -10.48 2.50
CA LEU A 440 16.02 -11.39 1.42
C LEU A 440 17.03 -10.74 0.47
N HIS A 441 16.70 -9.60 -0.13
CA HIS A 441 17.56 -8.88 -1.06
C HIS A 441 18.87 -8.43 -0.41
N PHE A 442 18.78 -7.87 0.81
CA PHE A 442 19.96 -7.48 1.57
C PHE A 442 20.92 -8.66 1.79
N SER A 443 20.38 -9.82 2.15
CA SER A 443 21.17 -11.04 2.40
C SER A 443 21.85 -11.53 1.14
N PHE A 444 21.13 -11.57 0.01
CA PHE A 444 21.71 -11.97 -1.27
C PHE A 444 22.81 -11.01 -1.74
N PHE A 445 22.61 -9.70 -1.65
CA PHE A 445 23.65 -8.72 -1.98
C PHE A 445 24.89 -8.89 -1.09
N LYS A 446 24.69 -9.10 0.20
CA LYS A 446 25.78 -9.26 1.16
C LYS A 446 26.58 -10.54 0.94
N ILE A 447 25.90 -11.68 0.76
CA ILE A 447 26.54 -12.98 0.51
C ILE A 447 27.26 -12.97 -0.84
N SER A 448 26.65 -12.46 -1.89
CA SER A 448 27.22 -12.34 -3.23
C SER A 448 28.49 -11.51 -3.23
N PHE A 449 28.47 -10.36 -2.58
CA PHE A 449 29.63 -9.49 -2.45
C PHE A 449 30.82 -10.23 -1.80
N ARG A 450 30.59 -10.93 -0.69
CA ARG A 450 31.64 -11.65 0.05
C ARG A 450 32.21 -12.86 -0.70
N LYS A 451 31.37 -13.57 -1.43
CA LYS A 451 31.76 -14.78 -2.17
C LYS A 451 32.20 -14.48 -3.61
N SER A 452 32.31 -13.20 -3.98
CA SER A 452 32.64 -12.74 -5.34
C SER A 452 31.79 -13.38 -6.44
N PHE A 453 30.51 -13.59 -6.14
CA PHE A 453 29.51 -14.05 -7.11
C PHE A 453 29.22 -12.93 -8.11
N PRO A 454 29.17 -13.20 -9.45
CA PRO A 454 28.98 -12.14 -10.42
C PRO A 454 27.65 -11.39 -10.24
N GLY A 455 27.71 -10.09 -9.99
CA GLY A 455 26.54 -9.25 -9.72
C GLY A 455 25.46 -9.31 -10.79
N LYS A 456 25.82 -9.47 -12.08
CA LYS A 456 24.87 -9.61 -13.18
C LYS A 456 23.97 -10.86 -13.06
N TYR A 457 24.53 -11.98 -12.60
CA TYR A 457 23.74 -13.21 -12.39
C TYR A 457 22.86 -13.11 -11.14
N LEU A 458 23.36 -12.40 -10.12
CA LEU A 458 22.55 -12.11 -8.95
C LEU A 458 21.33 -11.23 -9.28
N LEU A 459 21.54 -10.15 -10.04
CA LEU A 459 20.46 -9.25 -10.45
C LEU A 459 19.43 -9.96 -11.33
N LEU A 460 19.88 -10.84 -12.23
CA LEU A 460 18.97 -11.68 -13.03
C LEU A 460 18.18 -12.64 -12.14
N LEU A 461 18.83 -13.31 -11.19
CA LEU A 461 18.15 -14.22 -10.26
C LEU A 461 17.09 -13.52 -9.42
N LEU A 462 17.43 -12.36 -8.84
CA LEU A 462 16.47 -11.55 -8.07
C LEU A 462 15.35 -11.02 -8.96
N GLY A 463 15.67 -10.55 -10.16
CA GLY A 463 14.66 -10.12 -11.12
C GLY A 463 13.70 -11.25 -11.50
N ILE A 464 14.17 -12.48 -11.72
CA ILE A 464 13.30 -13.64 -11.98
C ILE A 464 12.41 -13.94 -10.77
N LEU A 465 12.95 -13.93 -9.57
CA LEU A 465 12.20 -14.15 -8.35
C LEU A 465 11.12 -13.06 -8.17
N ASP A 466 11.50 -11.80 -8.36
CA ASP A 466 10.60 -10.68 -8.18
C ASP A 466 9.48 -10.67 -9.24
N PHE A 467 9.83 -10.72 -10.52
CA PHE A 467 8.87 -10.72 -11.61
C PHE A 467 8.15 -12.06 -11.80
N GLY A 468 8.83 -13.17 -11.54
CA GLY A 468 8.28 -14.51 -11.74
C GLY A 468 7.45 -15.03 -10.57
N PHE A 469 7.47 -14.38 -9.40
CA PHE A 469 6.78 -14.88 -8.23
C PHE A 469 6.34 -13.79 -7.25
N ILE A 470 7.24 -12.89 -6.82
CA ILE A 470 6.97 -11.96 -5.71
C ILE A 470 5.90 -10.93 -6.09
N MET A 471 5.94 -10.41 -7.31
CA MET A 471 4.99 -9.38 -7.75
C MET A 471 3.56 -9.90 -7.74
N TYR A 472 3.33 -11.15 -8.16
CA TYR A 472 2.03 -11.79 -8.06
C TYR A 472 1.51 -11.80 -6.60
N ASN A 473 2.37 -12.14 -5.63
CA ASN A 473 1.99 -12.20 -4.21
C ASN A 473 1.91 -10.82 -3.52
N ILE A 474 2.47 -9.79 -4.11
CA ILE A 474 2.22 -8.40 -3.70
C ILE A 474 0.84 -7.95 -4.16
N ALA A 475 0.48 -8.28 -5.41
CA ALA A 475 -0.82 -7.94 -5.98
C ALA A 475 -1.96 -8.72 -5.34
N ASN A 476 -1.74 -10.01 -5.07
CA ASN A 476 -2.71 -10.94 -4.50
C ASN A 476 -2.23 -11.37 -3.11
N ILE A 477 -2.40 -10.48 -2.14
CA ILE A 477 -1.91 -10.73 -0.79
C ILE A 477 -2.75 -11.80 -0.08
N SER A 478 -2.09 -12.65 0.70
CA SER A 478 -2.75 -13.64 1.53
C SER A 478 -2.07 -13.76 2.89
N PHE A 479 -2.89 -13.77 3.96
CA PHE A 479 -2.42 -13.96 5.34
C PHE A 479 -1.60 -15.23 5.54
N THR A 480 -1.74 -16.22 4.66
CA THR A 480 -0.94 -17.45 4.68
C THR A 480 0.42 -17.26 4.00
N VAL A 481 0.49 -16.51 2.87
CA VAL A 481 1.73 -16.30 2.10
C VAL A 481 2.64 -15.23 2.72
N VAL A 482 2.05 -14.20 3.36
CA VAL A 482 2.79 -13.13 4.06
C VAL A 482 3.88 -13.68 5.00
N PRO A 483 3.56 -14.58 5.96
CA PRO A 483 4.58 -15.19 6.80
C PRO A 483 5.59 -16.03 6.00
N GLY A 484 5.21 -16.64 4.89
CA GLY A 484 6.12 -17.36 4.00
C GLY A 484 7.25 -16.48 3.46
N ILE A 485 6.91 -15.28 2.99
CA ILE A 485 7.89 -14.29 2.50
C ILE A 485 8.73 -13.73 3.65
N LEU A 486 8.10 -13.35 4.77
CA LEU A 486 8.81 -12.84 5.95
C LEU A 486 9.78 -13.88 6.52
N GLY A 487 9.33 -15.11 6.72
CA GLY A 487 10.15 -16.21 7.24
C GLY A 487 11.30 -16.56 6.32
N THR A 488 11.09 -16.50 5.01
CA THR A 488 12.18 -16.67 4.02
C THR A 488 13.23 -15.58 4.15
N GLY A 489 12.82 -14.32 4.37
CA GLY A 489 13.74 -13.23 4.70
C GLY A 489 14.52 -13.48 6.00
N CYS A 490 13.87 -14.01 7.03
CA CYS A 490 14.50 -14.41 8.30
C CYS A 490 15.53 -15.54 8.07
N VAL A 491 15.19 -16.54 7.29
CA VAL A 491 16.13 -17.61 6.91
C VAL A 491 17.34 -17.05 6.19
N ALA A 492 17.15 -16.18 5.21
CA ALA A 492 18.25 -15.60 4.43
C ALA A 492 19.21 -14.76 5.28
N ILE A 493 18.71 -13.95 6.22
CA ILE A 493 19.58 -13.10 7.06
C ILE A 493 20.40 -13.91 8.06
N ILE A 494 19.91 -15.07 8.55
CA ILE A 494 20.66 -15.97 9.42
C ILE A 494 21.93 -16.46 8.70
N PHE A 495 21.86 -16.77 7.41
CA PHE A 495 23.03 -17.16 6.63
C PHE A 495 24.09 -16.04 6.49
N CYS A 496 23.75 -14.79 6.84
CA CYS A 496 24.70 -13.68 6.88
C CYS A 496 25.43 -13.54 8.23
N LEU A 497 25.01 -14.28 9.29
CA LEU A 497 25.57 -14.13 10.64
C LEU A 497 27.07 -14.49 10.72
N GLU A 498 27.55 -15.47 9.94
CA GLU A 498 28.97 -15.82 9.87
C GLU A 498 29.85 -14.62 9.50
N ASP A 499 29.28 -13.69 8.75
CA ASP A 499 29.96 -12.52 8.20
C ASP A 499 29.97 -11.31 9.16
N VAL A 500 29.26 -11.40 10.27
CA VAL A 500 29.18 -10.31 11.25
C VAL A 500 30.26 -10.49 12.31
N LYS A 501 31.30 -9.68 12.26
CA LYS A 501 32.45 -9.79 13.19
C LYS A 501 32.12 -9.39 14.62
N THR A 502 31.22 -8.41 14.81
CA THR A 502 30.90 -7.83 16.11
C THR A 502 29.82 -8.65 16.83
N ILE A 503 30.13 -9.17 18.02
CA ILE A 503 29.20 -9.99 18.83
C ILE A 503 27.86 -9.25 19.10
N TRP A 504 27.91 -7.99 19.48
CA TRP A 504 26.72 -7.16 19.68
C TRP A 504 25.81 -7.16 18.44
N LYS A 505 26.35 -6.92 17.24
CA LYS A 505 25.55 -6.92 16.00
C LYS A 505 24.95 -8.30 15.70
N ARG A 506 25.66 -9.40 15.99
CA ARG A 506 25.10 -10.75 15.88
C ARG A 506 23.91 -10.93 16.82
N ARG A 507 24.02 -10.52 18.08
CA ARG A 507 22.92 -10.59 19.04
C ARG A 507 21.71 -9.80 18.59
N VAL A 508 21.89 -8.57 18.09
CA VAL A 508 20.81 -7.74 17.54
C VAL A 508 20.09 -8.44 16.38
N ILE A 509 20.82 -9.06 15.45
CA ILE A 509 20.21 -9.78 14.33
C ILE A 509 19.45 -11.02 14.86
N ILE A 510 20.04 -11.81 15.75
CA ILE A 510 19.37 -13.00 16.31
C ILE A 510 18.10 -12.62 17.07
N THR A 511 18.15 -11.57 17.91
CA THR A 511 16.97 -11.06 18.61
C THR A 511 15.93 -10.51 17.64
N GLY A 512 16.35 -9.79 16.59
CA GLY A 512 15.45 -9.28 15.56
C GLY A 512 14.72 -10.41 14.81
N VAL A 513 15.45 -11.47 14.42
CA VAL A 513 14.84 -12.65 13.80
C VAL A 513 13.89 -13.37 14.77
N PHE A 514 14.22 -13.43 16.05
CA PHE A 514 13.33 -14.02 17.07
C PHE A 514 12.03 -13.24 17.21
N VAL A 515 12.09 -11.90 17.27
CA VAL A 515 10.89 -11.05 17.30
C VAL A 515 10.07 -11.21 16.02
N LEU A 516 10.70 -11.21 14.86
CA LEU A 516 10.01 -11.43 13.58
C LEU A 516 9.38 -12.83 13.50
N TYR A 517 10.00 -13.83 14.10
CA TYR A 517 9.40 -15.17 14.19
C TYR A 517 8.14 -15.17 15.06
N ILE A 518 8.13 -14.47 16.20
CA ILE A 518 6.93 -14.33 17.02
C ILE A 518 5.80 -13.65 16.24
N LEU A 519 6.12 -12.57 15.51
CA LEU A 519 5.14 -11.88 14.65
C LEU A 519 4.59 -12.79 13.54
N LEU A 520 5.45 -13.55 12.89
CA LEU A 520 5.12 -14.51 11.84
C LEU A 520 4.20 -15.64 12.38
N LEU A 521 4.51 -16.17 13.56
CA LEU A 521 3.71 -17.19 14.24
C LEU A 521 2.35 -16.64 14.68
N ALA A 522 2.33 -15.42 15.18
CA ALA A 522 1.11 -14.72 15.58
C ALA A 522 0.25 -14.33 14.38
N HIS A 523 0.85 -14.02 13.23
CA HIS A 523 0.10 -13.74 12.00
C HIS A 523 -0.60 -15.00 11.46
N ARG A 524 0.10 -16.16 11.41
CA ARG A 524 -0.51 -17.47 11.04
C ARG A 524 0.26 -18.61 11.66
N ARG A 525 -0.40 -19.33 12.59
CA ARG A 525 0.17 -20.43 13.38
C ARG A 525 0.84 -21.50 12.50
N ASP A 526 0.12 -22.06 11.54
CA ASP A 526 0.58 -23.20 10.75
C ASP A 526 1.76 -22.84 9.83
N SER A 527 1.73 -21.64 9.26
CA SER A 527 2.86 -21.08 8.49
C SER A 527 4.09 -20.90 9.39
N GLY A 528 3.90 -20.41 10.61
CA GLY A 528 4.96 -20.25 11.61
C GLY A 528 5.64 -21.57 11.99
N LEU A 529 4.87 -22.62 12.18
CA LEU A 529 5.38 -23.95 12.50
C LEU A 529 6.18 -24.55 11.33
N ALA A 530 5.69 -24.44 10.10
CA ALA A 530 6.42 -24.91 8.92
C ALA A 530 7.76 -24.17 8.72
N LEU A 531 7.75 -22.85 8.90
CA LEU A 531 8.95 -22.02 8.73
C LEU A 531 9.96 -22.18 9.87
N LEU A 532 9.54 -22.62 11.06
CA LEU A 532 10.43 -22.95 12.16
C LEU A 532 11.49 -23.97 11.74
N CYS A 533 11.10 -24.99 10.95
CA CYS A 533 12.01 -26.01 10.44
C CYS A 533 13.17 -25.38 9.63
N TYR A 534 12.85 -24.44 8.74
CA TYR A 534 13.85 -23.76 7.90
C TYR A 534 14.70 -22.76 8.69
N ILE A 535 14.11 -22.05 9.64
CA ILE A 535 14.83 -21.16 10.57
C ILE A 535 15.82 -21.97 11.40
N MET A 536 15.41 -23.11 11.94
CA MET A 536 16.28 -24.01 12.70
C MET A 536 17.39 -24.58 11.83
N LEU A 537 17.09 -24.97 10.59
CA LEU A 537 18.10 -25.43 9.64
C LEU A 537 19.16 -24.34 9.36
N ALA A 538 18.74 -23.09 9.19
CA ALA A 538 19.64 -21.96 8.99
C ALA A 538 20.51 -21.67 10.24
N PHE A 539 19.95 -21.77 11.45
CA PHE A 539 20.73 -21.65 12.69
C PHE A 539 21.70 -22.82 12.90
N LEU A 540 21.32 -24.03 12.53
CA LEU A 540 22.23 -25.19 12.55
C LEU A 540 23.42 -24.93 11.60
N TYR A 541 23.16 -24.43 10.39
CA TYR A 541 24.22 -24.03 9.46
C TYR A 541 25.15 -23.01 10.10
N TYR A 542 24.59 -21.95 10.70
CA TYR A 542 25.37 -20.91 11.37
C TYR A 542 26.26 -21.48 12.50
N CYS A 543 25.72 -22.38 13.35
CA CYS A 543 26.47 -22.99 14.44
C CYS A 543 27.64 -23.88 13.92
N ILE A 544 27.44 -24.59 12.81
CA ILE A 544 28.50 -25.45 12.20
C ILE A 544 29.58 -24.60 11.52
N GLU A 545 29.23 -23.49 10.89
CA GLU A 545 30.19 -22.61 10.21
C GLU A 545 31.10 -21.85 11.21
N GLU A 546 30.70 -21.63 12.45
CA GLU A 546 31.55 -21.04 13.48
C GLU A 546 32.75 -21.95 13.85
N GLY A 547 32.76 -23.21 13.42
CA GLY A 547 33.94 -24.10 13.50
C GLY A 547 34.30 -24.54 14.92
N GLN A 548 33.35 -24.53 15.86
CA GLN A 548 33.57 -24.94 17.26
C GLN A 548 33.48 -26.48 17.42
N LYS A 549 33.91 -26.99 18.61
CA LYS A 549 33.77 -28.40 18.96
C LYS A 549 32.29 -28.78 18.98
N ILE A 550 31.96 -30.02 18.55
CA ILE A 550 30.59 -30.52 18.35
C ILE A 550 29.69 -30.28 19.59
N LYS A 551 30.24 -30.53 20.80
CA LYS A 551 29.52 -30.29 22.08
C LYS A 551 29.05 -28.83 22.21
N LYS A 552 29.89 -27.84 21.83
CA LYS A 552 29.51 -26.43 21.89
C LYS A 552 28.47 -26.06 20.82
N ILE A 553 28.56 -26.69 19.64
CA ILE A 553 27.56 -26.52 18.56
C ILE A 553 26.20 -27.02 19.07
N LEU A 554 26.14 -28.23 19.64
CA LEU A 554 24.91 -28.83 20.16
C LEU A 554 24.29 -28.00 21.28
N VAL A 555 25.10 -27.51 22.22
CA VAL A 555 24.61 -26.68 23.35
C VAL A 555 24.05 -25.35 22.80
N LYS A 556 24.79 -24.68 21.90
CA LYS A 556 24.34 -23.38 21.34
C LYS A 556 23.06 -23.53 20.52
N PHE A 557 23.03 -24.56 19.66
CA PHE A 557 21.82 -24.85 18.86
C PHE A 557 20.65 -25.24 19.75
N GLY A 558 20.87 -26.08 20.77
CA GLY A 558 19.85 -26.49 21.75
C GLY A 558 19.23 -25.31 22.49
N VAL A 559 20.04 -24.32 22.92
CA VAL A 559 19.53 -23.11 23.56
C VAL A 559 18.66 -22.29 22.58
N ILE A 560 19.08 -22.13 21.33
CA ILE A 560 18.28 -21.43 20.32
C ILE A 560 16.98 -22.19 20.07
N ALA A 561 17.04 -23.50 19.82
CA ALA A 561 15.87 -24.33 19.56
C ALA A 561 14.86 -24.29 20.73
N LEU A 562 15.36 -24.44 21.96
CA LEU A 562 14.52 -24.36 23.15
C LEU A 562 13.82 -23.00 23.28
N SER A 563 14.54 -21.90 23.01
CA SER A 563 13.96 -20.55 23.06
C SER A 563 12.82 -20.37 22.05
N TYR A 564 13.00 -20.87 20.82
CA TYR A 564 11.96 -20.79 19.79
C TYR A 564 10.77 -21.72 20.10
N LEU A 565 11.02 -22.93 20.56
CA LEU A 565 9.96 -23.88 20.95
C LEU A 565 9.16 -23.37 22.15
N SER A 566 9.83 -22.80 23.17
CA SER A 566 9.15 -22.20 24.31
C SER A 566 8.30 -20.99 23.89
N ALA A 567 8.82 -20.10 23.04
CA ALA A 567 8.06 -18.99 22.50
C ALA A 567 6.84 -19.47 21.70
N THR A 568 7.00 -20.51 20.88
CA THR A 568 5.91 -21.15 20.12
C THR A 568 4.81 -21.65 21.04
N ALA A 569 5.17 -22.41 22.08
CA ALA A 569 4.22 -22.96 23.04
C ALA A 569 3.48 -21.84 23.81
N ILE A 570 4.18 -20.79 24.22
CA ILE A 570 3.60 -19.66 24.93
C ILE A 570 2.62 -18.89 24.03
N VAL A 571 3.02 -18.54 22.80
CA VAL A 571 2.19 -17.75 21.88
C VAL A 571 0.93 -18.52 21.49
N ILE A 572 1.05 -19.81 21.20
CA ILE A 572 -0.10 -20.67 20.86
C ILE A 572 -0.98 -20.91 22.10
N GLY A 573 -0.37 -21.20 23.25
CA GLY A 573 -1.11 -21.49 24.48
C GLY A 573 -1.94 -20.29 24.96
N ILE A 574 -1.35 -19.09 24.97
CA ILE A 574 -2.08 -17.86 25.33
C ILE A 574 -3.21 -17.60 24.34
N ASN A 575 -2.93 -17.72 23.04
CA ASN A 575 -3.95 -17.49 22.01
C ASN A 575 -5.16 -18.41 22.18
N ASN A 576 -4.91 -19.72 22.31
CA ASN A 576 -5.99 -20.70 22.44
C ASN A 576 -6.79 -20.47 23.74
N ALA A 577 -6.11 -20.19 24.85
CA ALA A 577 -6.80 -19.93 26.12
C ALA A 577 -7.71 -18.71 26.04
N VAL A 578 -7.25 -17.60 25.43
CA VAL A 578 -8.03 -16.37 25.34
C VAL A 578 -9.16 -16.52 24.33
N GLN A 579 -8.90 -17.05 23.15
CA GLN A 579 -9.94 -17.20 22.12
C GLN A 579 -11.01 -18.21 22.55
N ASN A 580 -10.64 -19.32 23.20
CA ASN A 580 -11.63 -20.28 23.71
C ASN A 580 -12.48 -19.68 24.84
N TYR A 581 -11.90 -18.78 25.66
CA TYR A 581 -12.67 -18.05 26.65
C TYR A 581 -13.68 -17.06 26.04
N ILE A 582 -13.32 -16.40 24.92
CA ILE A 582 -14.20 -15.42 24.24
C ILE A 582 -15.35 -16.13 23.53
N ASP A 583 -15.05 -17.17 22.74
CA ASP A 583 -16.03 -17.83 21.88
C ASP A 583 -16.83 -18.94 22.57
N GLY A 584 -16.31 -19.52 23.66
CA GLY A 584 -16.92 -20.66 24.35
C GLY A 584 -16.51 -22.04 23.79
N GLU A 585 -16.77 -23.10 24.57
CA GLU A 585 -16.38 -24.46 24.22
C GLU A 585 -17.22 -24.99 23.04
N ASP A 586 -18.52 -24.73 23.03
CA ASP A 586 -19.46 -25.21 22.00
C ASP A 586 -19.08 -24.72 20.60
N PHE A 587 -18.72 -23.44 20.48
CA PHE A 587 -18.24 -22.90 19.21
C PHE A 587 -16.91 -23.57 18.78
N VAL A 588 -16.01 -23.83 19.73
CA VAL A 588 -14.71 -24.43 19.41
C VAL A 588 -14.88 -25.84 18.85
N GLU A 589 -15.75 -26.66 19.46
CA GLU A 589 -16.08 -27.99 18.98
C GLU A 589 -16.71 -27.93 17.59
N TYR A 590 -17.74 -27.11 17.42
CA TYR A 590 -18.38 -26.89 16.13
C TYR A 590 -17.38 -26.44 15.04
N TYR A 591 -16.54 -25.47 15.36
CA TYR A 591 -15.53 -24.95 14.42
C TYR A 591 -14.59 -26.04 13.91
N TYR A 592 -14.08 -26.91 14.80
CA TYR A 592 -13.18 -27.99 14.40
C TYR A 592 -13.90 -29.10 13.65
N ALA A 593 -15.09 -29.51 14.08
CA ALA A 593 -15.91 -30.51 13.40
C ALA A 593 -16.29 -30.08 11.98
N ARG A 594 -16.82 -28.87 11.84
CA ARG A 594 -17.11 -28.27 10.54
C ARG A 594 -15.86 -28.17 9.66
N SER A 595 -14.73 -27.69 10.19
CA SER A 595 -13.49 -27.58 9.41
C SER A 595 -12.96 -28.95 8.97
N ALA A 596 -13.12 -29.98 9.78
CA ALA A 596 -12.77 -31.36 9.41
C ALA A 596 -13.59 -31.87 8.23
N PHE A 597 -14.87 -31.50 8.15
CA PHE A 597 -15.73 -31.83 7.01
C PHE A 597 -15.50 -30.89 5.81
N MET A 598 -15.64 -29.57 5.99
CA MET A 598 -15.65 -28.60 4.88
C MET A 598 -14.28 -28.39 4.21
N ASP A 599 -13.20 -28.50 4.98
CA ASP A 599 -11.85 -28.18 4.51
C ASP A 599 -11.08 -29.38 3.96
N TYR A 600 -11.57 -30.59 4.19
CA TYR A 600 -10.92 -31.82 3.76
C TYR A 600 -11.83 -32.63 2.83
N PRO A 601 -11.24 -33.47 1.98
CA PRO A 601 -12.00 -34.32 1.09
C PRO A 601 -12.92 -35.30 1.86
N HIS A 602 -14.17 -35.40 1.42
CA HIS A 602 -15.18 -36.36 1.94
C HIS A 602 -16.01 -36.90 0.77
N ASP A 603 -16.73 -37.99 1.02
CA ASP A 603 -17.64 -38.57 0.01
C ASP A 603 -18.75 -37.57 -0.30
N THR A 604 -19.11 -37.42 -1.57
CA THR A 604 -20.28 -36.64 -1.97
C THR A 604 -21.59 -37.35 -1.66
N PHE A 605 -22.71 -36.65 -1.61
CA PHE A 605 -24.01 -37.27 -1.39
C PHE A 605 -24.29 -38.33 -2.43
N ASP A 606 -24.00 -38.11 -3.72
CA ASP A 606 -24.23 -39.07 -4.79
C ASP A 606 -23.30 -40.31 -4.70
N GLU A 607 -22.12 -40.19 -4.06
CA GLU A 607 -21.21 -41.32 -3.82
C GLU A 607 -21.63 -42.17 -2.61
N ASN A 608 -22.20 -41.55 -1.56
CA ASN A 608 -22.57 -42.27 -0.33
C ASN A 608 -23.87 -41.73 0.31
N PRO A 609 -25.03 -41.83 -0.38
CA PRO A 609 -26.27 -41.24 0.13
C PRO A 609 -26.71 -41.84 1.47
N GLN A 610 -26.47 -43.14 1.70
CA GLN A 610 -26.86 -43.81 2.94
C GLN A 610 -26.18 -43.24 4.19
N MET A 611 -24.92 -42.74 4.05
CA MET A 611 -24.19 -42.11 5.17
C MET A 611 -24.87 -40.79 5.59
N TYR A 612 -25.31 -40.02 4.64
CA TYR A 612 -25.97 -38.73 4.91
C TYR A 612 -27.40 -38.89 5.41
N GLU A 613 -28.18 -39.75 4.74
CA GLU A 613 -29.57 -40.07 5.12
C GLU A 613 -29.68 -40.66 6.55
N ALA A 614 -28.66 -41.41 6.99
CA ALA A 614 -28.61 -41.97 8.35
C ALA A 614 -28.55 -40.92 9.46
N LYS A 615 -28.21 -39.65 9.09
CA LYS A 615 -28.11 -38.49 9.98
C LYS A 615 -29.09 -37.38 9.60
N GLY A 616 -30.11 -37.71 8.81
CA GLY A 616 -31.16 -36.76 8.43
C GLY A 616 -30.85 -35.86 7.25
N TRP A 617 -29.64 -35.94 6.65
CA TRP A 617 -29.31 -35.09 5.51
C TRP A 617 -29.85 -35.71 4.21
N ASP A 618 -30.65 -34.94 3.49
CA ASP A 618 -31.01 -35.21 2.10
C ASP A 618 -30.03 -34.50 1.14
N LYS A 619 -30.34 -34.61 -0.17
CA LYS A 619 -29.50 -33.99 -1.20
C LYS A 619 -29.50 -32.46 -1.10
N ASP A 620 -30.61 -31.83 -0.73
CA ASP A 620 -30.71 -30.38 -0.58
C ASP A 620 -29.89 -29.90 0.61
N THR A 621 -29.97 -30.56 1.76
CA THR A 621 -29.13 -30.23 2.94
C THR A 621 -27.64 -30.37 2.61
N TYR A 622 -27.23 -31.46 1.93
CA TYR A 622 -25.85 -31.63 1.50
C TYR A 622 -25.41 -30.52 0.53
N LEU A 623 -26.25 -30.16 -0.46
CA LEU A 623 -25.97 -29.10 -1.43
C LEU A 623 -25.80 -27.75 -0.73
N LEU A 624 -26.68 -27.43 0.21
CA LEU A 624 -26.66 -26.20 0.98
C LEU A 624 -25.38 -26.12 1.83
N VAL A 625 -25.05 -27.17 2.59
CA VAL A 625 -23.86 -27.21 3.44
C VAL A 625 -22.59 -27.12 2.59
N SER A 626 -22.50 -27.83 1.47
CA SER A 626 -21.35 -27.78 0.55
C SER A 626 -21.14 -26.37 -0.02
N ASN A 627 -22.18 -25.54 -0.05
CA ASN A 627 -22.14 -24.13 -0.44
C ASN A 627 -22.17 -23.18 0.78
N TRP A 628 -21.74 -23.66 1.94
CA TRP A 628 -21.62 -22.85 3.17
C TRP A 628 -22.95 -22.28 3.67
N CYS A 629 -24.04 -23.02 3.56
CA CYS A 629 -25.31 -22.70 4.21
C CYS A 629 -25.52 -23.63 5.42
N PHE A 630 -25.56 -23.07 6.63
CA PHE A 630 -25.61 -23.85 7.89
C PHE A 630 -26.92 -23.62 8.66
N MET A 631 -27.93 -23.10 8.01
CA MET A 631 -29.22 -22.75 8.65
C MET A 631 -30.18 -23.93 8.85
N ASP A 632 -29.85 -25.14 8.40
CA ASP A 632 -30.67 -26.33 8.61
C ASP A 632 -30.41 -26.89 10.02
N GLU A 633 -31.48 -27.29 10.73
CA GLU A 633 -31.40 -27.82 12.10
C GLU A 633 -30.58 -29.11 12.21
N ASP A 634 -30.47 -29.88 11.11
CA ASP A 634 -29.65 -31.07 11.04
C ASP A 634 -28.13 -30.76 10.85
N VAL A 635 -27.73 -29.49 10.75
CA VAL A 635 -26.32 -29.08 10.60
C VAL A 635 -25.70 -28.91 11.98
N THR A 636 -25.34 -30.01 12.61
CA THR A 636 -24.82 -30.07 13.98
C THR A 636 -23.35 -30.49 14.05
N THR A 637 -22.70 -30.21 15.18
CA THR A 637 -21.34 -30.70 15.49
C THR A 637 -21.23 -32.22 15.33
N GLU A 638 -22.18 -32.96 15.91
CA GLU A 638 -22.22 -34.45 15.87
C GLU A 638 -22.29 -34.95 14.42
N ASN A 639 -23.07 -34.32 13.56
CA ASN A 639 -23.19 -34.70 12.16
C ASN A 639 -21.91 -34.46 11.37
N PHE A 640 -21.26 -33.33 11.58
CA PHE A 640 -19.96 -33.06 10.95
C PHE A 640 -18.87 -34.05 11.39
N GLU A 641 -18.80 -34.37 12.67
CA GLU A 641 -17.86 -35.39 13.20
C GLU A 641 -18.16 -36.77 12.59
N TYR A 642 -19.45 -37.20 12.60
CA TYR A 642 -19.87 -38.46 12.02
C TYR A 642 -19.48 -38.57 10.54
N PHE A 643 -19.72 -37.56 9.72
CA PHE A 643 -19.38 -37.59 8.30
C PHE A 643 -17.88 -37.60 8.07
N SER A 644 -17.13 -36.82 8.85
CA SER A 644 -15.66 -36.80 8.77
C SER A 644 -15.02 -38.15 9.13
N ASP A 645 -15.58 -38.84 10.13
CA ASP A 645 -15.05 -40.14 10.61
C ASP A 645 -15.47 -41.30 9.74
N ASN A 646 -16.66 -41.23 9.13
CA ASN A 646 -17.26 -42.38 8.38
C ASN A 646 -17.13 -42.22 6.86
N SER A 647 -16.71 -41.07 6.36
CA SER A 647 -16.44 -40.89 4.94
C SER A 647 -15.34 -41.87 4.52
N ILE A 648 -15.71 -42.81 3.64
CA ILE A 648 -14.78 -43.71 2.96
C ILE A 648 -14.10 -42.91 1.86
N TYR A 649 -13.71 -41.71 2.09
CA TYR A 649 -12.99 -40.94 1.07
C TYR A 649 -11.81 -41.79 0.58
N ALA A 650 -12.23 -42.77 -0.22
CA ALA A 650 -11.34 -43.58 -0.97
C ALA A 650 -10.67 -42.67 -1.97
N SER A 651 -9.59 -42.05 -1.53
CA SER A 651 -8.57 -41.90 -2.52
C SER A 651 -9.01 -41.09 -3.76
N GLN A 652 -9.33 -39.82 -3.64
CA GLN A 652 -8.83 -38.99 -4.71
C GLN A 652 -7.39 -39.43 -4.88
N SER A 653 -7.12 -40.09 -6.02
CA SER A 653 -5.80 -40.67 -6.23
C SER A 653 -4.79 -39.65 -5.80
N LYS A 654 -3.91 -39.92 -4.82
CA LYS A 654 -2.86 -38.95 -4.42
C LYS A 654 -2.11 -38.43 -5.64
N ILE A 655 -2.14 -39.17 -6.74
CA ILE A 655 -1.67 -38.81 -8.07
C ILE A 655 -2.54 -37.70 -8.67
N GLN A 656 -3.86 -37.70 -8.47
CA GLN A 656 -4.73 -36.64 -9.00
C GLN A 656 -4.46 -35.32 -8.28
N ILE A 657 -4.32 -35.31 -6.97
CA ILE A 657 -3.94 -34.09 -6.21
C ILE A 657 -2.62 -33.51 -6.73
N VAL A 658 -1.61 -34.36 -6.98
CA VAL A 658 -0.32 -33.90 -7.54
C VAL A 658 -0.51 -33.34 -8.97
N LYS A 659 -1.36 -33.98 -9.80
CA LYS A 659 -1.67 -33.46 -11.15
C LYS A 659 -2.36 -32.09 -11.08
N ASP A 660 -3.31 -31.91 -10.18
CA ASP A 660 -4.04 -30.66 -10.00
C ASP A 660 -3.10 -29.54 -9.58
N VAL A 661 -2.20 -29.79 -8.63
CA VAL A 661 -1.14 -28.85 -8.24
C VAL A 661 -0.21 -28.49 -9.40
N ILE A 662 0.18 -29.45 -10.24
CA ILE A 662 1.03 -29.19 -11.40
C ILE A 662 0.27 -28.40 -12.48
N ASN A 663 -1.02 -28.63 -12.60
CA ASN A 663 -1.87 -27.95 -13.58
C ASN A 663 -2.29 -26.55 -13.10
N ASP A 664 -2.28 -26.28 -11.82
CA ASP A 664 -2.55 -24.95 -11.26
C ASP A 664 -1.53 -23.92 -11.77
N ALA A 665 -2.01 -22.94 -12.50
CA ALA A 665 -1.19 -21.87 -13.08
C ALA A 665 -0.43 -21.08 -11.99
N SER A 666 -1.03 -20.89 -10.81
CA SER A 666 -0.42 -20.20 -9.68
C SER A 666 0.72 -20.99 -9.05
N CYS A 667 0.63 -22.31 -9.00
CA CYS A 667 1.64 -23.19 -8.43
C CYS A 667 2.87 -23.39 -9.33
N ARG A 668 2.69 -23.37 -10.66
CA ARG A 668 3.76 -23.66 -11.63
C ARG A 668 5.03 -22.83 -11.43
N PRO A 669 5.00 -21.51 -11.23
CA PRO A 669 6.22 -20.71 -11.10
C PRO A 669 7.09 -21.17 -9.93
N ILE A 670 6.53 -21.36 -8.75
CA ILE A 670 7.31 -21.73 -7.56
C ILE A 670 7.82 -23.18 -7.65
N LEU A 671 7.07 -24.10 -8.25
CA LEU A 671 7.50 -25.47 -8.51
C LEU A 671 8.71 -25.50 -9.45
N LEU A 672 8.66 -24.72 -10.55
CA LEU A 672 9.75 -24.62 -11.51
C LEU A 672 10.99 -23.96 -10.92
N LEU A 673 10.81 -22.86 -10.17
CA LEU A 673 11.90 -22.17 -9.48
C LEU A 673 12.62 -23.13 -8.53
N TYR A 674 11.88 -23.83 -7.69
CA TYR A 674 12.45 -24.81 -6.76
C TYR A 674 13.13 -25.97 -7.49
N GLY A 675 12.46 -26.61 -8.46
CA GLY A 675 12.99 -27.74 -9.22
C GLY A 675 14.29 -27.40 -9.94
N ILE A 676 14.36 -26.25 -10.62
CA ILE A 676 15.58 -25.79 -11.28
C ILE A 676 16.69 -25.52 -10.25
N SER A 677 16.38 -24.89 -9.12
CA SER A 677 17.37 -24.64 -8.07
C SER A 677 17.95 -25.93 -7.49
N PHE A 678 17.09 -26.94 -7.27
CA PHE A 678 17.49 -28.29 -6.85
C PHE A 678 18.45 -28.93 -7.84
N LEU A 679 18.10 -28.96 -9.13
CA LEU A 679 18.92 -29.54 -10.20
C LEU A 679 20.28 -28.82 -10.34
N VAL A 680 20.28 -27.49 -10.31
CA VAL A 680 21.52 -26.70 -10.40
C VAL A 680 22.44 -27.02 -9.23
N LEU A 681 21.90 -27.04 -7.98
CA LEU A 681 22.70 -27.34 -6.80
C LEU A 681 23.24 -28.80 -6.82
N PHE A 682 22.40 -29.76 -7.22
CA PHE A 682 22.79 -31.17 -7.37
C PHE A 682 23.98 -31.32 -8.33
N VAL A 683 23.91 -30.69 -9.52
CA VAL A 683 24.99 -30.73 -10.51
C VAL A 683 26.24 -30.01 -9.99
N VAL A 684 26.10 -28.87 -9.30
CA VAL A 684 27.23 -28.15 -8.67
C VAL A 684 27.93 -29.06 -7.65
N LEU A 685 27.22 -29.83 -6.86
CA LEU A 685 27.77 -30.78 -5.89
C LEU A 685 28.46 -31.98 -6.56
N ARG A 686 27.96 -32.45 -7.71
CA ARG A 686 28.63 -33.50 -8.53
C ARG A 686 29.93 -33.03 -9.13
N ILE A 687 29.98 -31.74 -9.57
CA ILE A 687 31.23 -31.13 -10.12
C ILE A 687 32.24 -30.91 -9.00
N LYS A 688 31.79 -30.48 -7.83
CA LYS A 688 32.66 -30.18 -6.70
C LYS A 688 32.00 -30.54 -5.37
N TYR A 689 32.43 -31.71 -4.86
CA TYR A 689 31.94 -32.18 -3.55
C TYR A 689 32.40 -31.27 -2.42
N GLN A 690 31.49 -30.88 -1.58
CA GLN A 690 31.69 -30.15 -0.32
C GLN A 690 30.72 -30.74 0.73
N TRP A 691 31.27 -31.50 1.68
CA TRP A 691 30.46 -32.29 2.60
C TRP A 691 29.41 -31.44 3.37
N LYS A 692 29.76 -30.22 3.81
CA LYS A 692 28.83 -29.34 4.49
C LYS A 692 27.66 -28.93 3.59
N VAL A 693 27.96 -28.48 2.37
CA VAL A 693 26.94 -28.09 1.39
C VAL A 693 26.07 -29.28 1.01
N CYS A 694 26.69 -30.49 0.89
CA CYS A 694 25.94 -31.72 0.62
C CYS A 694 24.99 -32.08 1.77
N LEU A 695 25.44 -31.98 3.02
CA LEU A 695 24.64 -32.24 4.21
C LEU A 695 23.41 -31.30 4.26
N PHE A 696 23.61 -30.00 4.07
CA PHE A 696 22.51 -29.03 4.09
C PHE A 696 21.62 -29.12 2.85
N PHE A 697 22.13 -29.54 1.70
CA PHE A 697 21.34 -29.89 0.54
C PHE A 697 20.38 -31.03 0.86
N ILE A 698 20.87 -32.10 1.51
CA ILE A 698 20.04 -33.25 1.91
C ILE A 698 18.98 -32.78 2.93
N PHE A 699 19.37 -32.12 4.01
CA PHE A 699 18.42 -31.68 5.05
C PHE A 699 17.34 -30.73 4.50
N ASN A 700 17.73 -29.76 3.67
CA ASN A 700 16.79 -28.85 3.05
C ASN A 700 15.77 -29.58 2.19
N ASN A 701 16.24 -30.41 1.25
CA ASN A 701 15.34 -30.99 0.26
C ASN A 701 14.55 -32.20 0.80
N CYS A 702 15.14 -33.01 1.71
CA CYS A 702 14.40 -34.08 2.40
C CYS A 702 13.36 -33.49 3.36
N GLY A 703 13.69 -32.44 4.12
CA GLY A 703 12.72 -31.74 4.98
C GLY A 703 11.57 -31.13 4.16
N THR A 704 11.88 -30.50 3.03
CA THR A 704 10.89 -30.01 2.08
C THR A 704 9.97 -31.12 1.57
N LEU A 705 10.54 -32.26 1.18
CA LEU A 705 9.77 -33.42 0.72
C LEU A 705 8.86 -33.97 1.83
N ILE A 706 9.33 -34.05 3.06
CA ILE A 706 8.52 -34.50 4.22
C ILE A 706 7.32 -33.55 4.43
N LEU A 707 7.52 -32.25 4.38
CA LEU A 707 6.44 -31.27 4.54
C LEU A 707 5.41 -31.35 3.39
N LEU A 708 5.88 -31.56 2.14
CA LEU A 708 4.98 -31.75 1.00
C LEU A 708 4.22 -33.08 1.09
N LEU A 709 4.90 -34.16 1.52
CA LEU A 709 4.25 -35.46 1.75
C LEU A 709 3.21 -35.36 2.87
N TYR A 710 3.47 -34.62 3.93
CA TYR A 710 2.49 -34.37 4.98
C TYR A 710 1.22 -33.73 4.42
N GLN A 711 1.36 -32.63 3.60
CA GLN A 711 0.22 -32.00 2.97
C GLN A 711 -0.54 -32.93 2.01
N LEU A 712 0.19 -33.75 1.24
CA LEU A 712 -0.39 -34.74 0.33
C LEU A 712 -1.16 -35.82 1.10
N LEU A 713 -0.64 -36.27 2.23
CA LEU A 713 -1.31 -37.28 3.07
C LEU A 713 -2.59 -36.71 3.71
N GLN A 714 -2.59 -35.43 4.06
CA GLN A 714 -3.78 -34.73 4.52
C GLN A 714 -4.82 -34.48 3.40
N GLY A 715 -4.47 -34.74 2.14
CA GLY A 715 -5.38 -34.53 1.01
C GLY A 715 -5.54 -33.05 0.59
N ARG A 716 -4.77 -32.11 1.17
CA ARG A 716 -4.95 -30.66 0.96
C ARG A 716 -3.65 -29.98 0.56
N MET A 717 -3.44 -29.78 -0.74
CA MET A 717 -2.29 -29.08 -1.31
C MET A 717 -2.73 -27.82 -2.06
N MET A 718 -2.81 -26.69 -1.35
CA MET A 718 -3.19 -25.41 -1.94
C MET A 718 -1.95 -24.58 -2.28
N TYR A 719 -2.06 -23.68 -3.29
CA TYR A 719 -1.01 -22.74 -3.67
C TYR A 719 -0.34 -22.07 -2.46
N ARG A 720 -1.15 -21.46 -1.58
CA ARG A 720 -0.68 -20.75 -0.38
C ARG A 720 0.14 -21.62 0.58
N SER A 721 -0.17 -22.90 0.74
CA SER A 721 0.57 -23.83 1.60
C SER A 721 1.85 -24.33 0.94
N ILE A 722 1.85 -24.54 -0.37
CA ILE A 722 3.00 -24.96 -1.16
C ILE A 722 4.09 -23.87 -1.15
N VAL A 723 3.69 -22.61 -1.26
CA VAL A 723 4.60 -21.45 -1.24
C VAL A 723 5.42 -21.39 0.05
N ILE A 724 4.79 -21.62 1.22
CA ILE A 724 5.45 -21.58 2.53
C ILE A 724 6.58 -22.61 2.60
N VAL A 725 6.43 -23.74 1.93
CA VAL A 725 7.39 -24.85 1.93
C VAL A 725 8.46 -24.63 0.84
N LEU A 726 8.09 -24.28 -0.37
CA LEU A 726 9.00 -24.24 -1.50
C LEU A 726 9.87 -22.97 -1.57
N LEU A 727 9.33 -21.81 -1.14
CA LEU A 727 10.07 -20.55 -1.24
C LEU A 727 11.34 -20.54 -0.36
N PRO A 728 11.30 -20.88 0.94
CA PRO A 728 12.51 -20.94 1.75
C PRO A 728 13.47 -22.02 1.25
N ALA A 729 12.98 -23.16 0.78
CA ALA A 729 13.81 -24.22 0.22
C ALA A 729 14.55 -23.77 -1.04
N PHE A 730 13.90 -23.07 -1.94
CA PHE A 730 14.49 -22.44 -3.13
C PHE A 730 15.60 -21.46 -2.73
N ILE A 731 15.35 -20.59 -1.77
CA ILE A 731 16.30 -19.58 -1.29
C ILE A 731 17.52 -20.24 -0.64
N ILE A 732 17.32 -21.26 0.19
CA ILE A 732 18.44 -22.01 0.79
C ILE A 732 19.30 -22.66 -0.30
N ASN A 733 18.69 -23.29 -1.32
CA ASN A 733 19.44 -23.89 -2.43
C ASN A 733 20.34 -22.85 -3.13
N TRP A 734 19.81 -21.65 -3.43
CA TRP A 734 20.62 -20.59 -4.06
C TRP A 734 21.69 -20.02 -3.15
N ILE A 735 21.43 -19.85 -1.86
CA ILE A 735 22.45 -19.45 -0.89
C ILE A 735 23.60 -20.47 -0.86
N LEU A 736 23.27 -21.76 -0.84
CA LEU A 736 24.28 -22.85 -0.88
C LEU A 736 25.09 -22.83 -2.18
N ILE A 737 24.45 -22.56 -3.34
CA ILE A 737 25.14 -22.40 -4.63
C ILE A 737 26.13 -21.23 -4.57
N ILE A 738 25.71 -20.07 -4.06
CA ILE A 738 26.55 -18.87 -3.97
C ILE A 738 27.71 -19.07 -2.98
N LYS A 739 27.48 -19.78 -1.89
CA LYS A 739 28.48 -20.06 -0.85
C LYS A 739 29.45 -21.17 -1.24
N SER A 740 29.16 -21.99 -2.26
CA SER A 740 30.10 -23.02 -2.73
C SER A 740 31.40 -22.38 -3.22
N LYS A 741 32.53 -22.73 -2.57
CA LYS A 741 33.85 -22.08 -2.78
C LYS A 741 34.37 -22.25 -4.21
N LYS A 742 34.94 -21.17 -4.79
CA LYS A 742 35.56 -21.01 -6.11
C LYS A 742 34.84 -21.77 -7.24
N THR A 743 33.98 -21.05 -7.90
CA THR A 743 33.24 -21.51 -9.07
C THR A 743 34.18 -21.89 -10.20
N SER A 744 34.29 -23.20 -10.53
CA SER A 744 34.89 -23.65 -11.77
C SER A 744 34.17 -23.05 -12.97
N GLN A 745 34.79 -23.02 -14.13
CA GLN A 745 34.15 -22.52 -15.35
C GLN A 745 32.84 -23.30 -15.67
N ASN A 746 32.81 -24.60 -15.37
CA ASN A 746 31.67 -25.47 -15.52
C ASN A 746 30.54 -25.09 -14.55
N THR A 747 30.87 -24.78 -13.27
CA THR A 747 29.82 -24.29 -12.30
C THR A 747 29.20 -22.98 -12.76
N LYS A 748 29.99 -22.03 -13.29
CA LYS A 748 29.46 -20.77 -13.86
C LYS A 748 28.55 -21.03 -15.05
N ARG A 749 28.90 -22.01 -15.90
CA ARG A 749 28.05 -22.39 -17.05
C ARG A 749 26.73 -22.97 -16.60
N MET A 750 26.71 -23.85 -15.60
CA MET A 750 25.47 -24.45 -15.05
C MET A 750 24.56 -23.42 -14.39
N VAL A 751 25.13 -22.51 -13.59
CA VAL A 751 24.37 -21.38 -13.02
C VAL A 751 23.71 -20.52 -14.11
N LYS A 752 24.46 -20.23 -15.18
CA LYS A 752 23.93 -19.46 -16.33
C LYS A 752 22.79 -20.21 -17.02
N ILE A 753 22.92 -21.51 -17.25
CA ILE A 753 21.88 -22.34 -17.86
C ILE A 753 20.63 -22.37 -16.97
N GLY A 754 20.78 -22.57 -15.64
CA GLY A 754 19.67 -22.57 -14.69
C GLY A 754 18.93 -21.25 -14.66
N ILE A 755 19.62 -20.13 -14.61
CA ILE A 755 19.02 -18.79 -14.67
C ILE A 755 18.28 -18.59 -15.98
N PHE A 756 18.86 -18.99 -17.11
CA PHE A 756 18.21 -18.87 -18.42
C PHE A 756 16.94 -19.76 -18.53
N ALA A 757 16.99 -20.99 -18.00
CA ALA A 757 15.81 -21.86 -17.94
C ALA A 757 14.70 -21.25 -17.06
N MET A 758 15.03 -20.65 -15.93
CA MET A 758 14.06 -19.96 -15.10
C MET A 758 13.42 -18.76 -15.83
N ILE A 759 14.20 -17.97 -16.57
CA ILE A 759 13.66 -16.87 -17.38
C ILE A 759 12.59 -17.39 -18.37
N LEU A 760 12.92 -18.43 -19.10
CA LEU A 760 12.01 -18.97 -20.13
C LEU A 760 10.74 -19.60 -19.55
N LEU A 761 10.84 -20.24 -18.40
CA LEU A 761 9.76 -21.07 -17.87
C LEU A 761 8.89 -20.36 -16.81
N CYS A 762 9.40 -19.33 -16.14
CA CYS A 762 8.71 -18.73 -15.02
C CYS A 762 8.16 -17.31 -15.28
N ILE A 763 8.79 -16.52 -16.13
CA ILE A 763 8.36 -15.12 -16.33
C ILE A 763 7.11 -15.03 -17.19
N ILE A 764 7.03 -15.78 -18.29
CA ILE A 764 5.92 -15.65 -19.26
C ILE A 764 4.55 -15.96 -18.62
N PRO A 765 4.35 -17.10 -17.93
CA PRO A 765 3.05 -17.43 -17.34
C PRO A 765 2.58 -16.42 -16.29
N VAL A 766 3.52 -15.87 -15.50
CA VAL A 766 3.17 -14.88 -14.46
C VAL A 766 2.83 -13.53 -15.08
N PHE A 767 3.54 -13.14 -16.14
CA PHE A 767 3.26 -11.90 -16.84
C PHE A 767 1.87 -11.94 -17.48
N GLU A 768 1.50 -13.05 -18.12
CA GLU A 768 0.16 -13.26 -18.65
C GLU A 768 -0.91 -13.12 -17.57
N HIS A 769 -0.72 -13.76 -16.40
CA HIS A 769 -1.70 -13.73 -15.32
C HIS A 769 -1.85 -12.36 -14.65
N ILE A 770 -0.75 -11.60 -14.43
CA ILE A 770 -0.80 -10.25 -13.83
C ILE A 770 -1.45 -9.22 -14.75
N PHE A 771 -1.23 -9.37 -16.06
CA PHE A 771 -1.74 -8.44 -17.08
C PHE A 771 -2.97 -8.97 -17.82
N ASP A 772 -3.59 -10.03 -17.31
CA ASP A 772 -4.82 -10.57 -17.83
C ASP A 772 -5.97 -9.57 -17.68
N GLY A 773 -6.46 -9.09 -18.81
CA GLY A 773 -7.56 -8.12 -18.86
C GLY A 773 -8.88 -8.69 -18.34
N GLU A 774 -9.12 -9.99 -18.48
CA GLU A 774 -10.30 -10.68 -17.97
C GLU A 774 -10.27 -10.72 -16.43
N TYR A 775 -9.15 -11.09 -15.83
CA TYR A 775 -8.98 -11.06 -14.38
C TYR A 775 -9.18 -9.65 -13.80
N GLN A 776 -8.58 -8.63 -14.41
CA GLN A 776 -8.75 -7.22 -14.00
C GLN A 776 -10.22 -6.78 -14.08
N ARG A 777 -10.92 -7.20 -15.11
CA ARG A 777 -12.35 -6.93 -15.29
C ARG A 777 -13.18 -7.60 -14.18
N THR A 778 -12.95 -8.88 -13.89
CA THR A 778 -13.64 -9.63 -12.83
C THR A 778 -13.47 -8.97 -11.45
N VAL A 779 -12.24 -8.52 -11.13
CA VAL A 779 -11.96 -7.79 -9.89
C VAL A 779 -12.72 -6.46 -9.83
N SER A 780 -12.76 -5.71 -10.93
CA SER A 780 -13.48 -4.44 -11.02
C SER A 780 -15.00 -4.61 -10.86
N GLU A 781 -15.55 -5.64 -11.47
CA GLU A 781 -16.99 -6.01 -11.36
C GLU A 781 -17.34 -6.42 -9.92
N ALA A 782 -16.48 -7.22 -9.26
CA ALA A 782 -16.66 -7.61 -7.86
C ALA A 782 -16.66 -6.39 -6.91
N ARG A 783 -15.73 -5.44 -7.10
CA ARG A 783 -15.68 -4.18 -6.36
C ARG A 783 -16.95 -3.35 -6.53
N LYS A 784 -17.38 -3.17 -7.78
CA LYS A 784 -18.59 -2.40 -8.09
C LYS A 784 -19.83 -3.03 -7.45
N ARG A 785 -19.95 -4.35 -7.52
CA ARG A 785 -21.03 -5.10 -6.89
C ARG A 785 -21.04 -4.91 -5.37
N GLU A 786 -19.91 -5.07 -4.71
CA GLU A 786 -19.78 -4.90 -3.28
C GLU A 786 -20.16 -3.47 -2.85
N GLN A 787 -19.73 -2.46 -3.60
CA GLN A 787 -20.09 -1.08 -3.33
C GLN A 787 -21.61 -0.86 -3.43
N CYS A 788 -22.24 -1.31 -4.51
CA CYS A 788 -23.70 -1.18 -4.67
C CYS A 788 -24.47 -1.87 -3.53
N VAL A 789 -24.02 -3.06 -3.08
CA VAL A 789 -24.66 -3.75 -1.95
C VAL A 789 -24.49 -2.95 -0.66
N ASN A 790 -23.31 -2.43 -0.38
CA ASN A 790 -23.09 -1.65 0.83
C ASN A 790 -23.87 -0.36 0.87
N ASP A 791 -23.98 0.36 -0.26
CA ASP A 791 -24.79 1.56 -0.37
C ASP A 791 -26.27 1.22 -0.10
N TYR A 792 -26.77 0.12 -0.66
CA TYR A 792 -28.13 -0.36 -0.42
C TYR A 792 -28.40 -0.72 1.05
N LEU A 793 -27.46 -1.39 1.72
CA LEU A 793 -27.58 -1.73 3.14
C LEU A 793 -27.64 -0.49 4.04
N MET A 794 -26.92 0.56 3.70
CA MET A 794 -26.93 1.84 4.42
C MET A 794 -28.26 2.58 4.24
N ASP A 795 -28.87 2.49 3.06
CA ASP A 795 -30.18 3.08 2.80
C ASP A 795 -31.33 2.31 3.48
N HIS A 796 -31.08 1.06 3.97
CA HIS A 796 -32.06 0.16 4.57
C HIS A 796 -31.61 -0.35 5.95
N GLU A 797 -31.18 0.53 6.84
CA GLU A 797 -30.65 0.18 8.17
C GLU A 797 -31.63 -0.53 9.09
N ASP A 798 -32.94 -0.29 8.90
CA ASP A 798 -34.02 -0.92 9.65
C ASP A 798 -34.30 -2.37 9.24
N CYS A 799 -33.70 -2.83 8.13
CA CYS A 799 -33.85 -4.17 7.59
C CYS A 799 -32.63 -5.03 7.90
N PHE A 800 -32.85 -6.34 8.00
CA PHE A 800 -31.76 -7.31 8.14
C PHE A 800 -31.65 -8.20 6.89
N PHE A 801 -30.45 -8.37 6.41
CA PHE A 801 -30.19 -9.07 5.16
C PHE A 801 -29.38 -10.34 5.41
N ILE A 802 -29.87 -11.46 4.90
CA ILE A 802 -29.16 -12.73 4.91
C ILE A 802 -28.70 -13.00 3.48
N ARG A 803 -27.40 -13.17 3.27
CA ARG A 803 -26.84 -13.31 1.93
C ARG A 803 -26.32 -14.71 1.65
N GLN A 804 -26.44 -15.13 0.41
CA GLN A 804 -25.75 -16.28 -0.13
C GLN A 804 -24.22 -16.06 -0.05
N VAL A 805 -23.48 -17.11 0.30
CA VAL A 805 -22.01 -17.09 0.27
C VAL A 805 -21.53 -16.93 -1.18
N GLY A 806 -20.48 -16.16 -1.40
CA GLY A 806 -19.99 -15.83 -2.74
C GLY A 806 -20.62 -14.59 -3.39
N LEU A 807 -21.73 -14.06 -2.84
CA LEU A 807 -22.37 -12.83 -3.31
C LEU A 807 -21.42 -11.63 -3.15
N ILE A 808 -20.80 -11.51 -1.98
CA ILE A 808 -19.73 -10.56 -1.71
C ILE A 808 -18.45 -11.33 -1.51
N ASN A 809 -17.53 -11.19 -2.43
CA ASN A 809 -16.17 -11.64 -2.27
C ASN A 809 -15.38 -10.50 -1.66
N SER A 810 -15.15 -10.52 -0.35
CA SER A 810 -14.39 -9.49 0.38
C SER A 810 -12.90 -9.51 -0.01
N ILE A 811 -12.62 -9.35 -1.30
CA ILE A 811 -11.26 -9.36 -1.87
C ILE A 811 -10.68 -7.96 -2.01
N ASP A 812 -11.48 -6.90 -1.83
CA ASP A 812 -11.02 -5.52 -1.94
C ASP A 812 -10.47 -5.02 -0.59
N PRO A 813 -9.15 -4.78 -0.49
CA PRO A 813 -8.56 -4.24 0.73
C PRO A 813 -8.90 -2.77 0.97
N TRP A 814 -9.42 -2.05 -0.02
CA TRP A 814 -9.63 -0.60 0.03
C TRP A 814 -11.03 -0.16 0.43
N LYS A 815 -11.84 -1.09 0.91
CA LYS A 815 -13.14 -0.81 1.48
C LYS A 815 -13.01 0.13 2.68
N ILE A 816 -13.42 1.38 2.52
CA ILE A 816 -13.34 2.40 3.57
C ILE A 816 -14.74 2.94 3.84
N TYR A 817 -15.28 2.58 5.00
CA TYR A 817 -16.49 3.21 5.56
C TYR A 817 -16.04 4.07 6.75
N ILE A 818 -16.02 5.39 6.55
CA ILE A 818 -15.43 6.31 7.53
C ILE A 818 -16.41 6.65 8.65
N GLU A 819 -17.69 6.80 8.34
CA GLU A 819 -18.69 7.36 9.26
C GLU A 819 -19.71 6.31 9.71
N GLU A 820 -20.17 5.42 8.83
CA GLU A 820 -21.17 4.42 9.12
C GLU A 820 -20.76 3.08 8.51
N LYS A 821 -21.01 1.99 9.25
CA LYS A 821 -20.63 0.65 8.86
C LYS A 821 -21.88 -0.20 8.72
N PRO A 822 -22.20 -0.73 7.52
CA PRO A 822 -23.33 -1.60 7.38
C PRO A 822 -23.11 -2.87 8.22
N SER A 823 -23.88 -3.03 9.29
CA SER A 823 -23.83 -4.21 10.15
C SER A 823 -25.07 -5.08 10.04
N ASN A 824 -26.03 -4.69 9.18
CA ASN A 824 -27.33 -5.32 8.99
C ASN A 824 -27.33 -6.45 7.96
N MET A 825 -26.19 -7.11 7.75
CA MET A 825 -26.10 -8.25 6.84
C MET A 825 -25.25 -9.37 7.44
N ILE A 826 -25.67 -10.60 7.23
CA ILE A 826 -24.92 -11.82 7.57
C ILE A 826 -24.93 -12.80 6.40
N ALA A 827 -23.87 -13.60 6.24
CA ALA A 827 -23.93 -14.76 5.37
C ALA A 827 -24.74 -15.89 6.05
N PHE A 828 -25.45 -16.70 5.28
CA PHE A 828 -26.15 -17.86 5.86
C PHE A 828 -25.26 -19.06 6.18
N GLY A 829 -23.96 -18.83 6.21
CA GLY A 829 -22.89 -19.70 6.70
C GLY A 829 -21.54 -19.11 6.41
N ASP A 830 -20.64 -19.10 7.39
CA ASP A 830 -19.24 -18.71 7.22
C ASP A 830 -18.36 -19.31 8.35
N SER A 831 -17.13 -18.86 8.44
CA SER A 831 -16.18 -19.33 9.44
C SER A 831 -16.47 -18.83 10.85
N THR A 832 -17.34 -17.84 11.02
CA THR A 832 -17.71 -17.24 12.31
C THR A 832 -19.07 -17.71 12.82
N TRP A 833 -19.71 -18.66 12.13
CA TRP A 833 -20.99 -19.21 12.54
C TRP A 833 -20.92 -19.75 13.96
N TYR A 834 -21.83 -19.31 14.85
CA TYR A 834 -21.87 -19.53 16.29
C TYR A 834 -20.72 -18.91 17.11
N SER A 835 -19.89 -18.03 16.55
CA SER A 835 -18.91 -17.29 17.34
C SER A 835 -19.55 -16.14 18.12
N HIS A 836 -18.80 -15.49 18.99
CA HIS A 836 -19.31 -14.36 19.78
C HIS A 836 -19.81 -13.20 18.89
N ASP A 837 -19.14 -12.89 17.78
CA ASP A 837 -19.54 -11.84 16.83
C ASP A 837 -20.81 -12.19 16.05
N TYR A 838 -21.04 -13.48 15.81
CA TYR A 838 -22.30 -13.96 15.25
C TYR A 838 -23.49 -13.62 16.18
N TYR A 839 -23.40 -13.95 17.45
CA TYR A 839 -24.46 -13.67 18.41
C TYR A 839 -24.63 -12.18 18.69
N GLU A 840 -23.56 -11.41 18.83
CA GLU A 840 -23.60 -9.96 19.03
C GLU A 840 -24.35 -9.26 17.87
N LYS A 841 -24.12 -9.71 16.64
CA LYS A 841 -24.80 -9.19 15.47
C LYS A 841 -26.29 -9.51 15.46
N LEU A 842 -26.67 -10.74 15.78
CA LEU A 842 -28.08 -11.14 15.83
C LEU A 842 -28.84 -10.40 16.94
N GLU A 843 -28.22 -10.26 18.12
CA GLU A 843 -28.82 -9.55 19.26
C GLU A 843 -29.16 -8.11 18.90
N LYS A 844 -28.30 -7.41 18.16
CA LYS A 844 -28.52 -6.04 17.71
C LYS A 844 -29.81 -5.87 16.90
N TYR A 845 -30.23 -6.91 16.17
CA TYR A 845 -31.46 -6.93 15.34
C TYR A 845 -32.58 -7.75 15.98
N GLY A 846 -32.47 -8.13 17.25
CA GLY A 846 -33.48 -8.88 17.98
C GLY A 846 -33.75 -10.26 17.42
N ILE A 847 -32.72 -10.92 16.87
CA ILE A 847 -32.75 -12.28 16.33
C ILE A 847 -32.08 -13.18 17.34
N SER A 848 -32.79 -14.20 17.82
CA SER A 848 -32.28 -15.16 18.82
C SER A 848 -31.41 -16.24 18.19
N ASP A 849 -31.79 -16.69 17.02
CA ASP A 849 -31.09 -17.71 16.27
C ASP A 849 -31.37 -17.56 14.77
N LEU A 850 -30.40 -17.92 13.94
CA LEU A 850 -30.50 -17.78 12.49
C LEU A 850 -30.89 -19.12 11.87
N ASN A 851 -32.18 -19.40 11.89
CA ASN A 851 -32.81 -20.52 11.19
C ASN A 851 -33.91 -20.03 10.23
N GLY A 852 -34.65 -20.93 9.58
CA GLY A 852 -35.67 -20.55 8.60
C GLY A 852 -36.87 -19.74 9.19
N GLU A 853 -37.07 -19.77 10.49
CA GLU A 853 -38.10 -18.95 11.16
C GLU A 853 -37.85 -17.44 11.04
N VAL A 854 -36.58 -17.02 10.90
CA VAL A 854 -36.23 -15.59 10.81
C VAL A 854 -36.85 -14.93 9.58
N PHE A 855 -37.06 -15.68 8.50
CA PHE A 855 -37.67 -15.18 7.26
C PHE A 855 -39.19 -14.96 7.36
N LYS A 856 -39.84 -15.30 8.49
CA LYS A 856 -41.22 -14.94 8.75
C LYS A 856 -41.37 -13.48 9.18
N ARG A 857 -40.26 -12.80 9.47
CA ARG A 857 -40.21 -11.37 9.81
C ARG A 857 -40.34 -10.53 8.55
N ASP A 858 -41.10 -9.45 8.62
CA ASP A 858 -41.32 -8.47 7.52
C ASP A 858 -40.05 -7.64 7.19
N ASP A 859 -39.10 -7.56 8.11
CA ASP A 859 -37.85 -6.78 7.99
C ASP A 859 -36.61 -7.62 7.61
N VAL A 860 -36.79 -8.91 7.26
CA VAL A 860 -35.71 -9.83 6.91
C VAL A 860 -35.77 -10.23 5.44
N TYR A 861 -34.68 -10.01 4.73
CA TYR A 861 -34.57 -10.27 3.29
C TYR A 861 -33.43 -11.21 2.97
N PHE A 862 -33.56 -11.92 1.84
CA PHE A 862 -32.53 -12.80 1.30
C PHE A 862 -31.85 -12.18 0.07
N LEU A 863 -30.53 -12.10 0.08
CA LEU A 863 -29.74 -11.62 -1.06
C LEU A 863 -29.14 -12.79 -1.84
N SER A 864 -29.44 -12.86 -3.12
CA SER A 864 -28.96 -13.92 -4.02
C SER A 864 -28.38 -13.38 -5.32
N LEU A 865 -27.48 -14.16 -5.95
CA LEU A 865 -27.03 -13.94 -7.32
C LEU A 865 -27.93 -14.58 -8.35
N THR A 866 -28.82 -15.48 -7.93
CA THR A 866 -29.74 -16.19 -8.81
C THR A 866 -30.92 -15.28 -9.17
N ASN A 867 -31.13 -15.00 -10.45
CA ASN A 867 -32.30 -14.33 -10.97
C ASN A 867 -33.38 -15.34 -11.28
N VAL A 868 -34.28 -15.59 -10.32
CA VAL A 868 -35.34 -16.55 -10.46
C VAL A 868 -36.44 -16.10 -11.45
N LEU A 869 -36.51 -14.80 -11.73
CA LEU A 869 -37.43 -14.22 -12.71
C LEU A 869 -36.87 -14.23 -14.16
N ASP A 870 -35.64 -14.71 -14.36
CA ASP A 870 -35.11 -14.88 -15.71
C ASP A 870 -35.90 -15.95 -16.47
N PHE A 871 -36.28 -15.64 -17.69
CA PHE A 871 -37.01 -16.57 -18.57
C PHE A 871 -36.28 -17.90 -18.80
N ASN A 872 -34.95 -17.93 -18.65
CA ASN A 872 -34.12 -19.11 -18.76
C ASN A 872 -33.83 -19.80 -17.43
N TYR A 873 -34.37 -19.29 -16.31
CA TYR A 873 -34.16 -19.94 -15.02
C TYR A 873 -34.91 -21.27 -14.98
N TYR A 874 -34.18 -22.31 -14.66
CA TYR A 874 -34.72 -23.65 -14.43
C TYR A 874 -34.01 -24.26 -13.23
N ASP A 875 -34.77 -24.62 -12.20
CA ASP A 875 -34.23 -25.35 -11.05
C ASP A 875 -33.99 -26.80 -11.47
N ASN A 876 -32.74 -27.15 -11.72
CA ASN A 876 -32.32 -28.50 -12.10
C ASN A 876 -32.06 -29.40 -10.86
N GLY A 877 -32.40 -28.96 -9.64
CA GLY A 877 -32.11 -29.64 -8.39
C GLY A 877 -30.67 -29.50 -7.91
N GLU A 878 -29.88 -28.65 -8.55
CA GLU A 878 -28.51 -28.29 -8.17
C GLU A 878 -28.35 -26.78 -7.85
N ASP A 879 -29.43 -26.02 -7.96
CA ASP A 879 -29.44 -24.60 -7.64
C ASP A 879 -29.59 -24.34 -6.14
N ILE A 880 -28.71 -23.49 -5.61
CA ILE A 880 -28.66 -23.16 -4.16
C ILE A 880 -29.93 -22.44 -3.71
N PHE A 881 -30.46 -21.52 -4.52
CA PHE A 881 -31.70 -20.82 -4.18
C PHE A 881 -32.89 -21.79 -4.16
N GLY A 882 -33.00 -22.66 -5.16
CA GLY A 882 -34.03 -23.67 -5.23
C GLY A 882 -33.99 -24.64 -4.05
N ALA A 883 -32.81 -25.17 -3.70
CA ALA A 883 -32.62 -26.03 -2.55
C ALA A 883 -33.01 -25.32 -1.23
N PHE A 884 -32.59 -24.06 -1.08
CA PHE A 884 -32.92 -23.26 0.09
C PHE A 884 -34.45 -23.00 0.22
N TYR A 885 -35.10 -22.65 -0.88
CA TYR A 885 -36.54 -22.44 -0.88
C TYR A 885 -37.31 -23.74 -0.59
N ARG A 886 -36.89 -24.90 -1.15
CA ARG A 886 -37.51 -26.21 -0.83
C ARG A 886 -37.44 -26.53 0.66
N LYS A 887 -36.29 -26.26 1.29
CA LYS A 887 -36.11 -26.43 2.75
C LYS A 887 -37.00 -25.47 3.55
N LEU A 888 -37.09 -24.20 3.17
CA LEU A 888 -38.01 -23.25 3.81
C LEU A 888 -39.47 -23.66 3.65
N LYS A 889 -39.87 -24.24 2.51
CA LYS A 889 -41.23 -24.73 2.28
C LYS A 889 -41.51 -25.96 3.12
N GLU A 890 -40.61 -26.93 3.18
CA GLU A 890 -40.77 -28.18 3.88
C GLU A 890 -40.74 -28.02 5.42
N ASN A 891 -39.75 -27.34 5.93
CA ASN A 891 -39.53 -27.26 7.37
C ASN A 891 -40.27 -26.10 8.05
N TYR A 892 -40.49 -24.98 7.33
CA TYR A 892 -41.04 -23.74 7.92
C TYR A 892 -42.34 -23.26 7.29
N GLY A 893 -42.83 -23.93 6.21
CA GLY A 893 -44.12 -23.64 5.60
C GLY A 893 -44.14 -22.41 4.67
N ALA A 894 -43.02 -22.12 4.01
CA ALA A 894 -42.99 -21.06 3.00
C ALA A 894 -43.92 -21.42 1.82
N ILE A 895 -44.78 -20.48 1.43
CA ILE A 895 -45.76 -20.67 0.31
C ILE A 895 -45.24 -20.06 -1.00
N GLY A 896 -44.30 -19.13 -0.96
CA GLY A 896 -43.66 -18.52 -2.12
C GLY A 896 -42.67 -17.43 -1.73
N PHE A 897 -42.29 -16.64 -2.71
CA PHE A 897 -41.38 -15.51 -2.53
C PHE A 897 -41.67 -14.39 -3.53
N VAL A 898 -41.24 -13.18 -3.20
CA VAL A 898 -41.28 -12.00 -4.07
C VAL A 898 -39.89 -11.45 -4.24
N GLN A 899 -39.51 -11.04 -5.44
CA GLN A 899 -38.36 -10.22 -5.67
C GLN A 899 -38.73 -8.76 -5.40
N GLU A 900 -38.29 -8.23 -4.27
CA GLU A 900 -38.62 -6.87 -3.83
C GLU A 900 -37.78 -5.82 -4.58
N ASP A 901 -36.49 -6.13 -4.83
CA ASP A 901 -35.58 -5.17 -5.45
C ASP A 901 -34.40 -5.86 -6.18
N ARG A 902 -33.65 -5.03 -6.88
CA ARG A 902 -32.43 -5.43 -7.58
C ARG A 902 -31.31 -4.43 -7.33
N ILE A 903 -30.22 -4.90 -6.75
CA ILE A 903 -29.05 -4.11 -6.42
C ILE A 903 -28.02 -4.22 -7.56
N GLY A 904 -27.75 -3.11 -8.26
CA GLY A 904 -26.85 -3.10 -9.41
C GLY A 904 -27.31 -4.04 -10.54
N GLU A 905 -26.36 -4.77 -11.14
CA GLU A 905 -26.68 -5.61 -12.31
C GLU A 905 -27.06 -7.06 -11.94
N ASN A 906 -26.54 -7.61 -10.80
CA ASN A 906 -26.54 -9.05 -10.57
C ASN A 906 -26.86 -9.48 -9.12
N VAL A 907 -27.44 -8.60 -8.28
CA VAL A 907 -27.86 -8.97 -6.93
C VAL A 907 -29.35 -8.72 -6.79
N TYR A 908 -30.07 -9.72 -6.29
CA TYR A 908 -31.52 -9.74 -6.19
C TYR A 908 -31.92 -9.85 -4.72
N VAL A 909 -32.91 -9.05 -4.34
CA VAL A 909 -33.46 -8.99 -2.97
C VAL A 909 -34.78 -9.75 -2.96
N TYR A 910 -34.82 -10.82 -2.17
CA TYR A 910 -35.99 -11.67 -2.04
C TYR A 910 -36.60 -11.59 -0.66
N HIS A 911 -37.95 -11.58 -0.62
CA HIS A 911 -38.72 -11.78 0.60
C HIS A 911 -39.50 -13.07 0.47
N PHE A 912 -39.46 -13.96 1.49
CA PHE A 912 -40.19 -15.21 1.52
C PHE A 912 -41.55 -15.02 2.17
N ILE A 913 -42.57 -15.71 1.64
CA ILE A 913 -43.97 -15.57 2.07
C ILE A 913 -44.41 -16.85 2.78
N PHE A 914 -44.91 -16.72 3.99
CA PHE A 914 -45.39 -17.82 4.84
C PHE A 914 -46.90 -17.77 5.09
N GLN A 915 -47.51 -16.57 4.95
CA GLN A 915 -48.95 -16.37 5.11
C GLN A 915 -49.45 -15.54 3.94
N GLU A 916 -50.70 -15.82 3.50
CA GLU A 916 -51.38 -15.01 2.51
C GLU A 916 -51.62 -13.59 3.01
N ASN A 917 -50.97 -12.59 2.42
CA ASN A 917 -51.15 -11.19 2.67
C ASN A 917 -51.45 -10.45 1.35
N LYS A 918 -52.73 -10.31 0.98
CA LYS A 918 -53.17 -9.73 -0.30
C LYS A 918 -52.86 -8.25 -0.42
N GLU A 919 -52.81 -7.53 0.70
CA GLU A 919 -52.50 -6.08 0.70
C GLU A 919 -51.05 -5.81 0.37
N ARG A 920 -50.15 -6.60 0.90
CA ARG A 920 -48.68 -6.44 0.69
C ARG A 920 -48.16 -7.22 -0.49
N TYR A 921 -48.66 -8.45 -0.66
CA TYR A 921 -48.18 -9.38 -1.69
C TYR A 921 -49.31 -9.89 -2.57
N PRO A 922 -49.82 -9.08 -3.53
CA PRO A 922 -50.87 -9.53 -4.43
C PRO A 922 -50.45 -10.67 -5.36
N TYR A 923 -49.15 -10.84 -5.60
CA TYR A 923 -48.62 -11.89 -6.42
C TYR A 923 -47.36 -12.47 -5.75
N TYR A 924 -47.11 -13.76 -5.87
CA TYR A 924 -45.89 -14.44 -5.45
C TYR A 924 -45.57 -15.61 -6.37
N LEU A 925 -44.30 -16.05 -6.39
CA LEU A 925 -43.82 -17.15 -7.20
C LEU A 925 -43.60 -18.41 -6.34
N ASP A 926 -44.07 -19.58 -6.79
CA ASP A 926 -43.70 -20.90 -6.27
C ASP A 926 -42.90 -21.64 -7.34
N ILE A 927 -41.57 -21.82 -7.12
CA ILE A 927 -40.66 -22.46 -8.08
C ILE A 927 -41.07 -23.91 -8.42
N ASN A 928 -41.58 -24.65 -7.43
CA ASN A 928 -41.88 -26.09 -7.61
C ASN A 928 -43.03 -26.31 -8.61
N ASN A 929 -43.92 -25.31 -8.77
CA ASN A 929 -45.04 -25.40 -9.69
C ASN A 929 -44.88 -24.52 -10.94
N GLY A 930 -43.82 -23.70 -11.01
CA GLY A 930 -43.58 -22.78 -12.14
C GLY A 930 -44.71 -21.72 -12.34
N ILE A 931 -45.49 -21.43 -11.28
CA ILE A 931 -46.74 -20.64 -11.40
C ILE A 931 -46.63 -19.41 -10.51
N VAL A 932 -46.93 -18.24 -11.07
CA VAL A 932 -47.20 -17.00 -10.31
C VAL A 932 -48.61 -17.10 -9.77
N TYR A 933 -48.79 -17.15 -8.46
CA TYR A 933 -50.08 -17.12 -7.80
C TYR A 933 -50.53 -15.67 -7.58
N GLN A 934 -51.71 -15.34 -8.06
CA GLN A 934 -52.40 -14.14 -7.69
C GLN A 934 -53.19 -14.44 -6.42
N MET A 935 -52.99 -13.71 -5.36
CA MET A 935 -53.85 -13.79 -4.17
C MET A 935 -55.22 -13.20 -4.48
N HIS A 936 -56.27 -14.07 -4.56
CA HIS A 936 -57.65 -13.68 -4.85
C HIS A 936 -58.41 -13.08 -3.67
#